data_b0856d2273040cff668fdfd17618b538
#
_entry.id   b0856d2273040cff668fdfd17618b538
#
_cell.length_a   1.000
_cell.length_b   1.000
_cell.length_c   1.000
_cell.angle_alpha   90.00
_cell.angle_beta   90.00
_cell.angle_gamma   90.00
#
_symmetry.space_group_name_H-M   'P 1'
#
loop_
_entity.id
_entity.type
_entity.pdbx_description
1 polymer ?
#
loop_
_entity_poly.entity_id
_entity_poly.type
_entity_poly.pdbx_seq_one_letter_code
_entity_poly.pdbx_strand_id
1 'polypeptide(L)'
;MKFKLKDYQQDAVIQVLDNLRRARRLYHVDDKETSFALSATTGAGKTVMAAAAIEALFYGNDQLDFDPDPGAVVLWFSDDPNLNDQTRMRLMQASDKLTHDQLVMIKPPFSVPVLEPRRVYFLNTQRLSKNSLLTRGADALEDDSALVAPDDLAFNIWQTLASTIDDEGLTVYMVLDEAHRGFNANASREKTTIVRSLVRGDGSGLPIPVVWGISATVQRFSEAMAEADAANDRVALPPVTVDPTRVQASGLIKDTVRLDIPAEHGNLETNLAARAARKLKGSSNRWSKYLAAQAVLPGEKTSDTVQPLLVLQVPNTEDPDDVGRWLDVVAGELGDLTSSGVRHVLGDHSSKTFGSWEIDYIEPQRVQETTQVRVLVAKDGISTGWDCPRAEVLLSFRPAKDHTHITQLLGRMVRTPLARRVPGDDHLNSVDCILPHFDRATAGNVAKFLTGIIDTMPGTGLRVLLDPRDLQPNPNIPEQVWEVWDELPHLIVPQRGARPVKQVVQLAHALSTDGITPGAIASVKKSFHGVFDSLAERHDGQVRTAEIEVKTVRGMTISGSMGATKLKYTDFVERADDRAVAVAFEDAKRAFGADIALSYVDHLAGDDEDDVDGSVLREAYVKAAALAVVRDVRDKVDGQAKEIVDELLAEARVAIRGLSDERQGVYEEIKSLAVEPQRTELRRPRIRTEDFADADGNQITFADQIDKHLMSDEQGWFPLTSLNEWEKQVVRKEVARIDCVGWYRNPSVSAADSLGVTYRDIVGNWRALHPDFIFFNEINGQVKPSIVDPHGHHLDDAVVKLVGLAEYVDTYGGDFHRIESLADVNGLMTVLDLLDPAVRAEVRNAVRDGRSALELYQTHGKKYA
;
A
#
# COMPACT_ATOMS: atom_id res chain seq x y z
N MET A 1 -8.91 5.93 11.29
CA MET A 1 -8.66 5.41 9.91
C MET A 1 -9.33 4.07 9.73
N LYS A 2 -10.09 3.89 8.64
CA LYS A 2 -10.70 2.59 8.25
C LYS A 2 -9.67 1.63 7.65
N PHE A 3 -8.67 2.17 6.94
CA PHE A 3 -7.59 1.37 6.36
C PHE A 3 -6.38 1.33 7.28
N LYS A 4 -5.76 0.15 7.40
CA LYS A 4 -4.45 0.02 8.04
C LYS A 4 -3.39 0.54 7.08
N LEU A 5 -2.62 1.54 7.51
CA LEU A 5 -1.51 2.06 6.71
C LEU A 5 -0.44 0.98 6.50
N LYS A 6 0.11 0.92 5.29
CA LYS A 6 1.33 0.15 5.03
C LYS A 6 2.52 0.82 5.72
N ASP A 7 3.60 0.08 5.95
CA ASP A 7 4.78 0.58 6.67
C ASP A 7 5.32 1.89 6.10
N TYR A 8 5.50 1.94 4.77
CA TYR A 8 5.99 3.15 4.11
C TYR A 8 4.98 4.31 4.18
N GLN A 9 3.67 4.01 4.17
CA GLN A 9 2.64 5.03 4.32
C GLN A 9 2.66 5.62 5.73
N GLN A 10 2.84 4.79 6.75
CA GLN A 10 2.97 5.24 8.13
C GLN A 10 4.21 6.12 8.31
N ASP A 11 5.36 5.71 7.76
CA ASP A 11 6.59 6.50 7.82
C ASP A 11 6.42 7.86 7.13
N ALA A 12 5.77 7.87 5.95
CA ALA A 12 5.50 9.11 5.22
C ALA A 12 4.53 10.03 5.99
N VAL A 13 3.48 9.47 6.59
CA VAL A 13 2.52 10.25 7.41
C VAL A 13 3.21 10.86 8.63
N ILE A 14 4.09 10.14 9.32
CA ILE A 14 4.87 10.68 10.45
C ILE A 14 5.70 11.88 9.98
N GLN A 15 6.43 11.77 8.86
CA GLN A 15 7.24 12.87 8.34
C GLN A 15 6.38 14.07 7.89
N VAL A 16 5.21 13.82 7.28
CA VAL A 16 4.24 14.89 6.94
C VAL A 16 3.76 15.60 8.20
N LEU A 17 3.40 14.86 9.24
CA LEU A 17 2.94 15.43 10.52
C LEU A 17 4.04 16.24 11.22
N ASP A 18 5.29 15.79 11.18
CA ASP A 18 6.44 16.54 11.68
C ASP A 18 6.63 17.86 10.92
N ASN A 19 6.48 17.84 9.60
CA ASN A 19 6.54 19.06 8.80
C ASN A 19 5.37 20.00 9.11
N LEU A 20 4.14 19.49 9.27
CA LEU A 20 2.97 20.30 9.66
C LEU A 20 3.15 20.93 11.05
N ARG A 21 3.69 20.19 12.03
CA ARG A 21 4.03 20.71 13.37
C ARG A 21 5.07 21.84 13.28
N ARG A 22 6.14 21.66 12.50
CA ARG A 22 7.17 22.68 12.27
C ARG A 22 6.61 23.89 11.54
N ALA A 23 5.80 23.68 10.51
CA ALA A 23 5.16 24.72 9.72
C ALA A 23 4.27 25.61 10.58
N ARG A 24 3.41 25.00 11.40
CA ARG A 24 2.55 25.72 12.35
C ARG A 24 3.37 26.56 13.32
N ARG A 25 4.44 25.99 13.88
CA ARG A 25 5.32 26.73 14.79
C ARG A 25 5.98 27.92 14.11
N LEU A 26 6.54 27.75 12.91
CA LEU A 26 7.19 28.82 12.15
C LEU A 26 6.20 29.94 11.81
N TYR A 27 4.95 29.62 11.50
CA TYR A 27 3.92 30.60 11.23
C TYR A 27 3.55 31.41 12.48
N HIS A 28 3.15 30.75 13.59
CA HIS A 28 2.66 31.45 14.78
C HIS A 28 3.75 32.11 15.63
N VAL A 29 5.02 31.64 15.55
CA VAL A 29 6.12 32.18 16.38
C VAL A 29 7.03 33.12 15.59
N ASP A 30 7.34 32.77 14.35
CA ASP A 30 8.35 33.45 13.54
C ASP A 30 7.72 34.24 12.37
N ASP A 31 6.39 34.22 12.21
CA ASP A 31 5.63 34.86 11.11
C ASP A 31 6.17 34.47 9.73
N LYS A 32 6.40 33.15 9.53
CA LYS A 32 6.98 32.61 8.30
C LYS A 32 6.05 31.60 7.64
N GLU A 33 5.75 31.84 6.38
CA GLU A 33 5.07 30.89 5.53
C GLU A 33 6.00 29.75 5.16
N THR A 34 5.43 28.58 4.99
CA THR A 34 6.18 27.34 4.70
C THR A 34 5.61 26.59 3.51
N SER A 35 6.47 25.77 2.89
CA SER A 35 6.03 24.82 1.88
C SER A 35 6.83 23.51 1.94
N PHE A 36 6.17 22.39 1.59
CA PHE A 36 6.83 21.08 1.42
C PHE A 36 6.02 20.16 0.51
N ALA A 37 6.64 19.09 0.03
CA ALA A 37 6.02 18.11 -0.85
C ALA A 37 5.93 16.73 -0.20
N LEU A 38 4.80 16.02 -0.45
CA LEU A 38 4.70 14.57 -0.35
C LEU A 38 4.81 13.99 -1.76
N SER A 39 5.92 13.31 -2.02
CA SER A 39 6.19 12.66 -3.30
C SER A 39 6.06 11.16 -3.17
N ALA A 40 5.17 10.58 -3.98
CA ALA A 40 4.99 9.14 -4.06
C ALA A 40 4.50 8.73 -5.44
N THR A 41 4.88 7.54 -5.91
CA THR A 41 4.45 7.00 -7.20
C THR A 41 2.93 6.90 -7.31
N THR A 42 2.43 6.86 -8.55
CA THR A 42 1.01 6.58 -8.79
C THR A 42 0.66 5.20 -8.22
N GLY A 43 -0.47 5.12 -7.51
CA GLY A 43 -0.85 3.86 -6.86
C GLY A 43 -0.36 3.70 -5.41
N ALA A 44 0.60 4.50 -4.93
CA ALA A 44 1.13 4.42 -3.56
C ALA A 44 0.14 4.81 -2.44
N GLY A 45 -1.09 5.23 -2.78
CA GLY A 45 -2.09 5.61 -1.77
C GLY A 45 -1.91 7.02 -1.20
N LYS A 46 -1.44 7.98 -2.01
CA LYS A 46 -1.27 9.40 -1.61
C LYS A 46 -2.49 9.97 -0.88
N THR A 47 -3.69 9.71 -1.41
CA THR A 47 -4.96 10.18 -0.81
C THR A 47 -5.23 9.54 0.56
N VAL A 48 -4.82 8.28 0.76
CA VAL A 48 -4.94 7.58 2.05
C VAL A 48 -3.97 8.18 3.08
N MET A 49 -2.73 8.46 2.66
CA MET A 49 -1.75 9.15 3.52
C MET A 49 -2.22 10.57 3.89
N ALA A 50 -2.79 11.31 2.92
CA ALA A 50 -3.37 12.62 3.19
C ALA A 50 -4.57 12.53 4.16
N ALA A 51 -5.46 11.55 4.00
CA ALA A 51 -6.57 11.32 4.92
C ALA A 51 -6.08 11.06 6.34
N ALA A 52 -5.03 10.25 6.50
CA ALA A 52 -4.43 9.97 7.80
C ALA A 52 -3.80 11.22 8.44
N ALA A 53 -3.10 12.04 7.65
CA ALA A 53 -2.50 13.27 8.13
C ALA A 53 -3.57 14.31 8.52
N ILE A 54 -4.63 14.49 7.73
CA ILE A 54 -5.75 15.40 8.02
C ILE A 54 -6.53 14.92 9.25
N GLU A 55 -6.79 13.60 9.37
CA GLU A 55 -7.45 13.04 10.55
C GLU A 55 -6.64 13.32 11.82
N ALA A 56 -5.30 13.10 11.77
CA ALA A 56 -4.41 13.40 12.88
C ALA A 56 -4.34 14.91 13.17
N LEU A 57 -4.32 15.75 12.14
CA LEU A 57 -4.32 17.22 12.28
C LEU A 57 -5.57 17.70 13.04
N PHE A 58 -6.75 17.13 12.77
CA PHE A 58 -8.01 17.53 13.38
C PHE A 58 -8.26 16.93 14.76
N TYR A 59 -7.84 15.69 14.99
CA TYR A 59 -8.23 14.90 16.17
C TYR A 59 -7.07 14.39 17.01
N GLY A 60 -5.83 14.62 16.57
CA GLY A 60 -4.65 14.01 17.18
C GLY A 60 -4.53 12.52 16.85
N ASN A 61 -3.37 11.95 17.15
CA ASN A 61 -3.13 10.52 17.00
C ASN A 61 -1.99 10.08 17.93
N ASP A 62 -2.32 9.35 19.00
CA ASP A 62 -1.34 8.86 19.98
C ASP A 62 -0.32 7.87 19.39
N GLN A 63 -0.74 7.07 18.37
CA GLN A 63 0.16 6.11 17.73
C GLN A 63 1.23 6.79 16.85
N LEU A 64 0.94 8.02 16.39
CA LEU A 64 1.83 8.83 15.57
C LEU A 64 2.47 9.98 16.37
N ASP A 65 2.24 10.02 17.69
CA ASP A 65 2.73 11.07 18.61
C ASP A 65 2.42 12.48 18.09
N PHE A 66 1.15 12.73 17.77
CA PHE A 66 0.72 14.00 17.18
C PHE A 66 -0.49 14.59 17.91
N ASP A 67 -0.30 15.81 18.46
CA ASP A 67 -1.36 16.60 19.06
C ASP A 67 -2.21 17.30 18.02
N PRO A 68 -3.55 17.41 18.21
CA PRO A 68 -4.43 18.04 17.25
C PRO A 68 -4.18 19.55 17.14
N ASP A 69 -4.51 20.12 15.99
CA ASP A 69 -4.63 21.55 15.80
C ASP A 69 -6.12 21.97 15.81
N PRO A 70 -6.60 22.55 16.91
CA PRO A 70 -8.01 22.96 17.03
C PRO A 70 -8.44 24.02 16.00
N GLY A 71 -7.49 24.85 15.53
CA GLY A 71 -7.72 25.91 14.55
C GLY A 71 -7.44 25.51 13.11
N ALA A 72 -7.17 24.23 12.84
CA ALA A 72 -6.82 23.79 11.50
C ALA A 72 -7.98 23.95 10.51
N VAL A 73 -7.72 24.64 9.42
CA VAL A 73 -8.57 24.73 8.22
C VAL A 73 -7.80 24.18 7.04
N VAL A 74 -8.34 23.18 6.36
CA VAL A 74 -7.68 22.57 5.20
C VAL A 74 -8.35 23.06 3.92
N LEU A 75 -7.57 23.64 3.02
CA LEU A 75 -8.00 24.02 1.68
C LEU A 75 -7.43 23.02 0.67
N TRP A 76 -8.27 22.12 0.15
CA TRP A 76 -7.87 21.17 -0.88
C TRP A 76 -8.05 21.77 -2.27
N PHE A 77 -6.96 21.97 -2.97
CA PHE A 77 -6.94 22.61 -4.28
C PHE A 77 -6.51 21.63 -5.38
N SER A 78 -7.34 21.50 -6.41
CA SER A 78 -7.00 20.74 -7.61
C SER A 78 -7.41 21.52 -8.87
N ASP A 79 -6.89 21.09 -10.04
CA ASP A 79 -7.22 21.72 -11.32
C ASP A 79 -8.58 21.25 -11.89
N ASP A 80 -9.01 20.03 -11.58
CA ASP A 80 -10.21 19.40 -12.15
C ASP A 80 -11.31 19.23 -11.08
N PRO A 81 -12.54 19.77 -11.33
CA PRO A 81 -13.67 19.60 -10.41
C PRO A 81 -14.02 18.15 -10.09
N ASN A 82 -13.88 17.24 -11.07
CA ASN A 82 -14.18 15.83 -10.88
C ASN A 82 -13.19 15.15 -9.93
N LEU A 83 -11.93 15.62 -9.91
CA LEU A 83 -10.93 15.11 -8.95
C LEU A 83 -11.30 15.47 -7.52
N ASN A 84 -11.88 16.65 -7.29
CA ASN A 84 -12.32 17.07 -5.96
C ASN A 84 -13.46 16.19 -5.44
N ASP A 85 -14.47 15.88 -6.25
CA ASP A 85 -15.57 14.99 -5.87
C ASP A 85 -15.05 13.56 -5.54
N GLN A 86 -14.12 13.03 -6.35
CA GLN A 86 -13.47 11.73 -6.09
C GLN A 86 -12.62 11.73 -4.82
N THR A 87 -11.80 12.78 -4.63
CA THR A 87 -10.95 12.89 -3.44
C THR A 87 -11.80 12.98 -2.18
N ARG A 88 -12.89 13.75 -2.20
CA ARG A 88 -13.85 13.82 -1.12
C ARG A 88 -14.40 12.45 -0.73
N MET A 89 -14.85 11.66 -1.71
CA MET A 89 -15.33 10.29 -1.47
C MET A 89 -14.23 9.39 -0.90
N ARG A 90 -13.02 9.47 -1.43
CA ARG A 90 -11.87 8.67 -0.95
C ARG A 90 -11.44 9.04 0.46
N LEU A 91 -11.45 10.31 0.84
CA LEU A 91 -11.19 10.74 2.22
C LEU A 91 -12.23 10.13 3.18
N MET A 92 -13.52 10.15 2.82
CA MET A 92 -14.60 9.51 3.60
C MET A 92 -14.45 7.98 3.70
N GLN A 93 -14.01 7.34 2.62
CA GLN A 93 -13.76 5.91 2.61
C GLN A 93 -12.55 5.51 3.45
N ALA A 94 -11.51 6.35 3.50
CA ALA A 94 -10.28 6.08 4.21
C ALA A 94 -10.36 6.38 5.71
N SER A 95 -11.10 7.42 6.11
CA SER A 95 -11.23 7.87 7.50
C SER A 95 -12.55 7.41 8.13
N ASP A 96 -12.50 7.08 9.41
CA ASP A 96 -13.67 6.81 10.27
C ASP A 96 -14.11 8.05 11.08
N LYS A 97 -13.27 9.11 11.10
CA LYS A 97 -13.55 10.34 11.85
C LYS A 97 -13.97 11.50 10.95
N LEU A 98 -13.53 11.53 9.68
CA LEU A 98 -13.93 12.59 8.74
C LEU A 98 -15.36 12.34 8.24
N THR A 99 -16.25 13.28 8.55
CA THR A 99 -17.69 13.19 8.23
C THR A 99 -18.02 14.00 6.98
N HIS A 100 -19.19 13.74 6.39
CA HIS A 100 -19.64 14.41 5.17
C HIS A 100 -19.75 15.94 5.31
N ASP A 101 -20.19 16.44 6.46
CA ASP A 101 -20.33 17.85 6.78
C ASP A 101 -18.99 18.59 6.96
N GLN A 102 -17.92 17.85 7.27
CA GLN A 102 -16.55 18.41 7.34
C GLN A 102 -15.88 18.53 5.97
N LEU A 103 -16.36 17.82 4.96
CA LEU A 103 -15.80 17.79 3.61
C LEU A 103 -16.63 18.66 2.67
N VAL A 104 -16.37 19.97 2.67
CA VAL A 104 -17.19 21.01 2.07
C VAL A 104 -16.75 21.32 0.65
N MET A 105 -17.64 21.14 -0.31
CA MET A 105 -17.42 21.59 -1.69
C MET A 105 -17.81 23.07 -1.82
N ILE A 106 -16.85 23.95 -2.07
CA ILE A 106 -17.16 25.37 -2.32
C ILE A 106 -17.89 25.50 -3.65
N LYS A 107 -19.19 25.86 -3.58
CA LYS A 107 -20.08 26.05 -4.75
C LYS A 107 -20.92 27.34 -4.53
N PRO A 108 -21.21 28.08 -5.58
CA PRO A 108 -22.19 29.19 -5.46
C PRO A 108 -23.58 28.69 -5.02
N PRO A 109 -24.29 29.41 -4.15
CA PRO A 109 -23.83 30.59 -3.43
C PRO A 109 -22.99 30.18 -2.20
N PHE A 110 -21.74 30.66 -2.09
CA PHE A 110 -20.88 30.46 -0.91
C PHE A 110 -20.40 31.86 -0.46
N SER A 111 -20.83 32.28 0.71
CA SER A 111 -20.53 33.60 1.27
C SER A 111 -20.49 33.47 2.79
N VAL A 112 -19.32 33.36 3.35
CA VAL A 112 -19.09 33.30 4.79
C VAL A 112 -17.95 34.25 5.16
N PRO A 113 -17.98 34.91 6.33
CA PRO A 113 -16.92 35.85 6.70
C PRO A 113 -15.58 35.13 6.98
N VAL A 114 -15.60 33.94 7.58
CA VAL A 114 -14.43 33.15 7.99
C VAL A 114 -14.74 31.66 7.79
N LEU A 115 -13.75 30.85 7.41
CA LEU A 115 -13.89 29.42 7.30
C LEU A 115 -13.89 28.76 8.69
N GLU A 116 -14.69 27.72 8.85
CA GLU A 116 -14.76 26.99 10.13
C GLU A 116 -13.59 26.01 10.30
N PRO A 117 -13.01 25.91 11.49
CA PRO A 117 -11.93 24.96 11.77
C PRO A 117 -12.40 23.50 11.69
N ARG A 118 -11.44 22.59 11.53
CA ARG A 118 -11.64 21.14 11.37
C ARG A 118 -12.52 20.76 10.17
N ARG A 119 -12.44 21.56 9.09
CA ARG A 119 -13.09 21.27 7.82
C ARG A 119 -12.09 21.26 6.67
N VAL A 120 -12.40 20.46 5.65
CA VAL A 120 -11.68 20.43 4.37
C VAL A 120 -12.55 21.09 3.33
N TYR A 121 -12.08 22.19 2.77
CA TYR A 121 -12.76 22.97 1.75
C TYR A 121 -12.17 22.67 0.38
N PHE A 122 -12.97 22.12 -0.54
CA PHE A 122 -12.53 21.78 -1.88
C PHE A 122 -12.74 22.91 -2.85
N LEU A 123 -11.67 23.32 -3.53
CA LEU A 123 -11.65 24.43 -4.47
C LEU A 123 -10.89 24.01 -5.76
N ASN A 124 -11.20 24.66 -6.87
CA ASN A 124 -10.51 24.43 -8.14
C ASN A 124 -10.35 25.72 -8.95
N THR A 125 -9.50 25.70 -9.98
CA THR A 125 -9.17 26.86 -10.82
C THR A 125 -10.38 27.45 -11.53
N GLN A 126 -11.32 26.64 -12.01
CA GLN A 126 -12.50 27.11 -12.75
C GLN A 126 -13.41 27.97 -11.89
N ARG A 127 -13.48 27.70 -10.59
CA ARG A 127 -14.31 28.45 -9.63
C ARG A 127 -13.67 29.72 -9.14
N LEU A 128 -12.38 29.90 -9.35
CA LEU A 128 -11.62 31.12 -9.03
C LEU A 128 -11.36 31.99 -10.26
N SER A 129 -11.93 31.66 -11.41
CA SER A 129 -11.87 32.56 -12.59
C SER A 129 -12.53 33.91 -12.32
N LYS A 130 -12.04 34.97 -12.97
CA LYS A 130 -12.54 36.33 -12.80
C LYS A 130 -14.05 36.50 -13.04
N ASN A 131 -14.62 35.58 -13.83
CA ASN A 131 -16.06 35.61 -14.16
C ASN A 131 -16.91 34.72 -13.21
N SER A 132 -16.29 34.08 -12.23
CA SER A 132 -16.98 33.20 -11.27
C SER A 132 -17.83 34.04 -10.29
N LEU A 133 -19.01 33.54 -9.94
CA LEU A 133 -19.86 34.15 -8.89
C LEU A 133 -19.17 34.13 -7.50
N LEU A 134 -18.17 33.30 -7.27
CA LEU A 134 -17.42 33.24 -6.01
C LEU A 134 -16.40 34.38 -5.87
N THR A 135 -15.92 34.92 -6.99
CA THR A 135 -14.88 35.96 -7.03
C THR A 135 -15.41 37.36 -7.15
N ARG A 136 -16.67 37.51 -7.58
CA ARG A 136 -17.35 38.81 -7.69
C ARG A 136 -17.84 39.21 -6.30
N GLY A 137 -17.34 40.35 -5.78
CA GLY A 137 -17.83 40.94 -4.54
C GLY A 137 -18.85 42.04 -4.81
N ALA A 138 -19.44 42.60 -3.77
CA ALA A 138 -20.34 43.72 -3.81
C ALA A 138 -19.71 45.01 -4.44
N ASP A 139 -18.38 45.09 -4.50
CA ASP A 139 -17.61 46.20 -5.06
C ASP A 139 -17.61 46.26 -6.61
N ALA A 140 -18.18 45.25 -7.29
CA ALA A 140 -18.29 45.24 -8.76
C ALA A 140 -19.38 46.21 -9.28
N LEU A 141 -19.99 47.02 -8.41
CA LEU A 141 -21.04 47.99 -8.74
C LEU A 141 -20.54 49.32 -9.34
N GLU A 142 -19.24 49.55 -9.45
CA GLU A 142 -18.70 50.76 -10.03
C GLU A 142 -18.62 50.76 -11.58
N ASP A 143 -18.94 49.63 -12.24
CA ASP A 143 -18.94 49.53 -13.69
C ASP A 143 -20.38 49.54 -14.22
N ASP A 144 -20.85 50.69 -14.68
CA ASP A 144 -22.20 51.03 -15.18
C ASP A 144 -22.66 50.18 -16.41
N SER A 145 -21.90 49.20 -16.83
CA SER A 145 -22.17 48.38 -18.02
C SER A 145 -22.73 46.96 -17.75
N ALA A 146 -22.86 46.50 -16.49
CA ALA A 146 -23.32 45.17 -16.17
C ALA A 146 -24.83 45.12 -15.85
N LEU A 147 -25.61 44.64 -16.82
CA LEU A 147 -27.06 44.33 -16.69
C LEU A 147 -27.36 43.08 -15.81
N VAL A 148 -26.47 42.71 -14.89
CA VAL A 148 -26.69 41.57 -13.96
C VAL A 148 -26.85 42.15 -12.57
N ALA A 149 -28.00 41.88 -11.93
CA ALA A 149 -28.26 42.22 -10.53
C ALA A 149 -27.09 41.73 -9.65
N PRO A 150 -26.67 42.56 -8.66
CA PRO A 150 -25.62 42.08 -7.72
C PRO A 150 -26.14 40.83 -7.04
N ASP A 151 -25.35 39.75 -7.08
CA ASP A 151 -25.58 38.63 -6.18
C ASP A 151 -25.45 39.18 -4.77
N ASP A 152 -26.44 38.95 -3.91
CA ASP A 152 -26.48 39.38 -2.50
C ASP A 152 -25.41 38.65 -1.64
N LEU A 153 -24.20 38.43 -2.17
CA LEU A 153 -23.10 37.78 -1.46
C LEU A 153 -22.34 38.83 -0.63
N ALA A 154 -22.49 38.74 0.68
CA ALA A 154 -21.82 39.65 1.61
C ALA A 154 -20.28 39.53 1.59
N PHE A 155 -19.74 38.35 1.23
CA PHE A 155 -18.32 38.09 1.16
C PHE A 155 -17.99 37.30 -0.11
N ASN A 156 -16.95 37.69 -0.82
CA ASN A 156 -16.35 36.85 -1.87
C ASN A 156 -15.31 35.90 -1.28
N ILE A 157 -14.87 34.90 -2.06
CA ILE A 157 -13.96 33.88 -1.57
C ILE A 157 -12.61 34.46 -1.12
N TRP A 158 -12.12 35.52 -1.77
CA TRP A 158 -10.83 36.13 -1.41
C TRP A 158 -10.94 36.86 -0.06
N GLN A 159 -12.03 37.54 0.21
CA GLN A 159 -12.32 38.17 1.49
C GLN A 159 -12.46 37.13 2.60
N THR A 160 -13.17 36.02 2.34
CA THR A 160 -13.29 34.89 3.28
C THR A 160 -11.91 34.27 3.62
N LEU A 161 -11.07 34.06 2.61
CA LEU A 161 -9.72 33.51 2.82
C LEU A 161 -8.83 34.50 3.58
N ALA A 162 -8.85 35.78 3.22
CA ALA A 162 -8.06 36.80 3.92
C ALA A 162 -8.47 36.91 5.40
N SER A 163 -9.77 37.00 5.68
CA SER A 163 -10.27 37.05 7.07
C SER A 163 -9.95 35.74 7.85
N THR A 164 -9.91 34.59 7.19
CA THR A 164 -9.55 33.33 7.82
C THR A 164 -8.05 33.27 8.17
N ILE A 165 -7.18 33.79 7.31
CA ILE A 165 -5.74 33.86 7.52
C ILE A 165 -5.37 34.88 8.60
N ASP A 166 -6.10 36.01 8.66
CA ASP A 166 -5.90 37.07 9.66
C ASP A 166 -6.37 36.68 11.07
N ASP A 167 -7.15 35.61 11.20
CA ASP A 167 -7.60 35.10 12.49
C ASP A 167 -6.46 34.33 13.20
N GLU A 168 -5.88 34.89 14.26
CA GLU A 168 -4.78 34.32 15.04
C GLU A 168 -5.09 32.91 15.63
N GLY A 169 -6.38 32.57 15.80
CA GLY A 169 -6.84 31.26 16.28
C GLY A 169 -6.88 30.17 15.21
N LEU A 170 -6.72 30.56 13.92
CA LEU A 170 -6.83 29.64 12.80
C LEU A 170 -5.48 29.45 12.09
N THR A 171 -5.32 28.28 11.47
CA THR A 171 -4.21 28.00 10.57
C THR A 171 -4.73 27.38 9.28
N VAL A 172 -4.47 28.05 8.15
CA VAL A 172 -4.87 27.54 6.84
C VAL A 172 -3.77 26.67 6.25
N TYR A 173 -4.09 25.39 6.01
CA TYR A 173 -3.24 24.40 5.36
C TYR A 173 -3.76 24.15 3.95
N MET A 174 -3.03 24.57 2.93
CA MET A 174 -3.39 24.29 1.55
C MET A 174 -2.76 22.98 1.10
N VAL A 175 -3.60 22.04 0.68
CA VAL A 175 -3.18 20.83 -0.03
C VAL A 175 -3.27 21.09 -1.52
N LEU A 176 -2.13 21.11 -2.20
CA LEU A 176 -2.04 21.28 -3.65
C LEU A 176 -1.90 19.91 -4.32
N ASP A 177 -3.03 19.37 -4.81
CA ASP A 177 -3.09 18.03 -5.41
C ASP A 177 -2.73 18.08 -6.90
N GLU A 178 -1.87 17.15 -7.35
CA GLU A 178 -1.36 17.08 -8.73
C GLU A 178 -0.78 18.42 -9.22
N ALA A 179 0.06 19.04 -8.39
CA ALA A 179 0.62 20.39 -8.57
C ALA A 179 1.09 20.71 -10.00
N HIS A 180 1.57 19.68 -10.74
CA HIS A 180 2.10 19.83 -12.09
C HIS A 180 1.05 20.08 -13.19
N ARG A 181 -0.24 19.78 -12.95
CA ARG A 181 -1.29 19.93 -13.99
C ARG A 181 -1.70 21.36 -14.21
N GLY A 182 -1.61 22.19 -13.18
CA GLY A 182 -1.91 23.63 -13.26
C GLY A 182 -0.81 24.46 -13.93
N PHE A 183 0.40 23.91 -14.11
CA PHE A 183 1.62 24.63 -14.50
C PHE A 183 2.28 24.12 -15.79
N ASN A 184 1.62 23.31 -16.61
CA ASN A 184 2.18 22.95 -17.91
C ASN A 184 2.36 24.20 -18.80
N ALA A 185 3.38 24.21 -19.66
CA ALA A 185 3.68 25.30 -20.61
C ALA A 185 2.48 25.74 -21.48
N ASN A 186 1.44 24.91 -21.56
CA ASN A 186 0.14 25.15 -22.21
C ASN A 186 -0.95 25.58 -21.22
N ALA A 187 -0.66 25.77 -19.91
CA ALA A 187 -1.61 26.27 -18.94
C ALA A 187 -1.95 27.73 -19.29
N SER A 188 -3.21 28.09 -19.18
CA SER A 188 -3.61 29.51 -19.42
C SER A 188 -2.93 30.42 -18.39
N ARG A 189 -2.52 31.63 -18.80
CA ARG A 189 -1.97 32.66 -17.87
C ARG A 189 -2.85 32.88 -16.64
N GLU A 190 -4.16 32.71 -16.79
CA GLU A 190 -5.15 32.85 -15.71
C GLU A 190 -4.96 31.80 -14.59
N LYS A 191 -4.67 30.55 -14.94
CA LYS A 191 -4.45 29.47 -13.95
C LYS A 191 -3.22 29.70 -13.07
N THR A 192 -2.11 30.07 -13.70
CA THR A 192 -0.86 30.40 -12.99
C THR A 192 -1.09 31.61 -12.05
N THR A 193 -1.86 32.56 -12.48
CA THR A 193 -2.19 33.76 -11.70
C THR A 193 -3.03 33.40 -10.46
N ILE A 194 -3.99 32.46 -10.56
CA ILE A 194 -4.85 32.04 -9.43
C ILE A 194 -4.02 31.34 -8.34
N VAL A 195 -3.18 30.38 -8.70
CA VAL A 195 -2.31 29.69 -7.71
C VAL A 195 -1.32 30.68 -7.11
N ARG A 196 -0.77 31.59 -7.92
CA ARG A 196 0.10 32.65 -7.45
C ARG A 196 -0.59 33.56 -6.42
N SER A 197 -1.83 33.96 -6.69
CA SER A 197 -2.62 34.79 -5.76
C SER A 197 -2.88 34.06 -4.43
N LEU A 198 -3.17 32.75 -4.45
CA LEU A 198 -3.37 31.96 -3.24
C LEU A 198 -2.06 31.81 -2.44
N VAL A 199 -0.95 31.52 -3.13
CA VAL A 199 0.32 31.20 -2.47
C VAL A 199 1.06 32.45 -1.99
N ARG A 200 1.01 33.58 -2.74
CA ARG A 200 1.72 34.83 -2.42
C ARG A 200 0.86 35.93 -1.81
N GLY A 201 -0.46 35.79 -1.91
CA GLY A 201 -1.36 36.86 -1.50
C GLY A 201 -1.38 38.09 -2.44
N ASP A 202 -0.99 37.93 -3.73
CA ASP A 202 -0.94 39.01 -4.69
C ASP A 202 -2.33 39.64 -4.94
N GLY A 203 -2.47 40.91 -4.70
CA GLY A 203 -3.57 41.77 -5.18
C GLY A 203 -4.77 41.96 -4.28
N SER A 204 -5.15 41.01 -3.42
CA SER A 204 -6.33 41.17 -2.53
C SER A 204 -6.37 40.22 -1.35
N GLY A 205 -5.32 39.41 -1.10
CA GLY A 205 -5.31 38.41 -0.03
C GLY A 205 -3.98 38.30 0.70
N LEU A 206 -4.02 37.72 1.88
CA LEU A 206 -2.84 37.32 2.62
C LEU A 206 -2.30 36.01 2.05
N PRO A 207 -0.97 35.75 2.09
CA PRO A 207 -0.39 34.49 1.66
C PRO A 207 -0.86 33.34 2.56
N ILE A 208 -1.19 32.20 1.95
CA ILE A 208 -1.59 31.02 2.72
C ILE A 208 -0.40 30.55 3.59
N PRO A 209 -0.58 30.35 4.92
CA PRO A 209 0.52 30.03 5.84
C PRO A 209 1.31 28.77 5.48
N VAL A 210 0.61 27.67 5.19
CA VAL A 210 1.23 26.37 4.94
C VAL A 210 0.76 25.80 3.61
N VAL A 211 1.70 25.53 2.68
CA VAL A 211 1.42 24.88 1.40
C VAL A 211 2.03 23.49 1.41
N TRP A 212 1.19 22.49 1.28
CA TRP A 212 1.55 21.08 1.22
C TRP A 212 1.19 20.50 -0.15
N GLY A 213 2.21 20.24 -0.98
CA GLY A 213 2.04 19.65 -2.30
C GLY A 213 1.96 18.14 -2.26
N ILE A 214 1.05 17.56 -3.03
CA ILE A 214 0.97 16.13 -3.28
C ILE A 214 1.27 15.88 -4.74
N SER A 215 2.37 15.16 -5.04
CA SER A 215 2.83 14.97 -6.42
C SER A 215 3.48 13.59 -6.62
N ALA A 216 3.69 13.21 -7.87
CA ALA A 216 4.49 12.02 -8.21
C ALA A 216 6.00 12.24 -8.01
N THR A 217 6.49 13.47 -8.14
CA THR A 217 7.90 13.84 -7.94
C THR A 217 8.03 15.14 -7.17
N VAL A 218 9.09 15.28 -6.38
CA VAL A 218 9.44 16.53 -5.68
C VAL A 218 9.68 17.66 -6.68
N GLN A 219 10.36 17.36 -7.79
CA GLN A 219 10.69 18.35 -8.84
C GLN A 219 9.45 19.06 -9.38
N ARG A 220 8.36 18.34 -9.65
CA ARG A 220 7.10 18.92 -10.14
C ARG A 220 6.47 19.92 -9.16
N PHE A 221 6.57 19.65 -7.86
CA PHE A 221 6.12 20.61 -6.86
C PHE A 221 7.04 21.82 -6.81
N SER A 222 8.36 21.62 -6.85
CA SER A 222 9.33 22.72 -6.85
C SER A 222 9.18 23.61 -8.08
N GLU A 223 8.94 23.05 -9.26
CA GLU A 223 8.64 23.79 -10.48
C GLU A 223 7.36 24.62 -10.33
N ALA A 224 6.29 24.04 -9.78
CA ALA A 224 5.04 24.72 -9.52
C ALA A 224 5.21 25.89 -8.55
N MET A 225 5.99 25.73 -7.50
CA MET A 225 6.30 26.81 -6.55
C MET A 225 7.20 27.89 -7.18
N ALA A 226 8.15 27.54 -8.05
CA ALA A 226 8.98 28.48 -8.79
C ALA A 226 8.16 29.29 -9.81
N GLU A 227 7.24 28.63 -10.56
CA GLU A 227 6.34 29.32 -11.50
C GLU A 227 5.35 30.24 -10.79
N ALA A 228 4.95 29.91 -9.55
CA ALA A 228 4.16 30.79 -8.70
C ALA A 228 4.99 31.94 -8.10
N ASP A 229 6.32 32.03 -8.40
CA ASP A 229 7.26 33.03 -7.85
C ASP A 229 7.39 32.97 -6.32
N ALA A 230 7.03 31.85 -5.72
CA ALA A 230 6.93 31.65 -4.28
C ALA A 230 8.15 30.91 -3.66
N ALA A 231 9.09 30.46 -4.50
CA ALA A 231 10.21 29.62 -4.03
C ALA A 231 11.18 30.38 -3.11
N ASN A 232 11.29 31.71 -3.24
CA ASN A 232 12.21 32.53 -2.45
C ASN A 232 11.57 33.22 -1.24
N ASP A 233 10.24 33.26 -1.18
CA ASP A 233 9.49 33.99 -0.15
C ASP A 233 9.05 33.09 1.02
N ARG A 234 9.17 31.75 0.87
CA ARG A 234 8.72 30.77 1.84
C ARG A 234 9.84 29.90 2.35
N VAL A 235 9.73 29.43 3.59
CA VAL A 235 10.66 28.42 4.13
C VAL A 235 10.29 27.04 3.54
N ALA A 236 11.19 26.50 2.73
CA ALA A 236 11.06 25.14 2.22
C ALA A 236 11.44 24.12 3.31
N LEU A 237 10.49 23.30 3.74
CA LEU A 237 10.75 22.17 4.64
C LEU A 237 11.19 20.94 3.84
N PRO A 238 11.85 19.96 4.48
CA PRO A 238 12.31 18.76 3.79
C PRO A 238 11.17 18.01 3.09
N PRO A 239 11.33 17.62 1.81
CA PRO A 239 10.31 16.85 1.12
C PRO A 239 10.18 15.46 1.73
N VAL A 240 8.96 14.95 1.76
CA VAL A 240 8.67 13.56 2.13
C VAL A 240 8.63 12.74 0.86
N THR A 241 9.61 11.85 0.68
CA THR A 241 9.72 11.01 -0.52
C THR A 241 9.50 9.55 -0.16
N VAL A 242 8.56 8.93 -0.84
CA VAL A 242 8.27 7.49 -0.71
C VAL A 242 9.08 6.71 -1.72
N ASP A 243 9.88 5.75 -1.25
CA ASP A 243 10.65 4.85 -2.09
C ASP A 243 9.71 3.93 -2.90
N PRO A 244 9.78 3.95 -4.25
CA PRO A 244 8.98 3.09 -5.11
C PRO A 244 9.15 1.59 -4.84
N THR A 245 10.34 1.14 -4.43
CA THR A 245 10.62 -0.26 -4.12
C THR A 245 9.83 -0.74 -2.90
N ARG A 246 9.63 0.12 -1.90
CA ARG A 246 8.80 -0.15 -0.73
C ARG A 246 7.32 -0.22 -1.07
N VAL A 247 6.86 0.60 -2.04
CA VAL A 247 5.48 0.55 -2.53
C VAL A 247 5.21 -0.80 -3.19
N GLN A 248 6.12 -1.27 -4.05
CA GLN A 248 6.02 -2.57 -4.69
C GLN A 248 6.09 -3.72 -3.67
N ALA A 249 7.07 -3.69 -2.75
CA ALA A 249 7.23 -4.71 -1.71
C ALA A 249 5.98 -4.85 -0.83
N SER A 250 5.21 -3.78 -0.64
CA SER A 250 3.95 -3.80 0.15
C SER A 250 2.81 -4.56 -0.51
N GLY A 251 2.94 -4.90 -1.80
CA GLY A 251 1.90 -5.56 -2.59
C GLY A 251 0.69 -4.67 -2.94
N LEU A 252 0.78 -3.36 -2.78
CA LEU A 252 -0.29 -2.43 -3.18
C LEU A 252 -0.39 -2.29 -4.70
N ILE A 253 0.72 -2.52 -5.39
CA ILE A 253 0.84 -2.50 -6.86
C ILE A 253 1.13 -3.92 -7.32
N LYS A 254 0.49 -4.33 -8.41
CA LYS A 254 0.78 -5.60 -9.10
C LYS A 254 2.23 -5.65 -9.55
N ASP A 255 2.78 -6.83 -9.64
CA ASP A 255 4.21 -7.02 -9.93
C ASP A 255 4.54 -6.92 -11.41
N THR A 256 3.61 -7.34 -12.27
CA THR A 256 3.90 -7.61 -13.67
C THR A 256 2.80 -7.08 -14.59
N VAL A 257 3.20 -6.44 -15.68
CA VAL A 257 2.37 -6.19 -16.88
C VAL A 257 2.85 -7.10 -18.00
N ARG A 258 1.97 -7.94 -18.50
CA ARG A 258 2.23 -8.92 -19.55
C ARG A 258 1.73 -8.33 -20.88
N LEU A 259 2.61 -7.86 -21.73
CA LEU A 259 2.27 -7.33 -23.05
C LEU A 259 2.26 -8.47 -24.07
N ASP A 260 1.10 -8.69 -24.65
CA ASP A 260 0.87 -9.68 -25.70
C ASP A 260 0.73 -8.94 -27.03
N ILE A 261 1.75 -9.10 -27.88
CA ILE A 261 1.80 -8.48 -29.22
C ILE A 261 1.70 -9.59 -30.25
N PRO A 262 0.51 -9.80 -30.83
CA PRO A 262 0.33 -10.86 -31.81
C PRO A 262 1.21 -10.62 -33.03
N ALA A 263 2.00 -11.62 -33.41
CA ALA A 263 2.84 -11.56 -34.62
C ALA A 263 2.07 -11.88 -35.92
N GLU A 264 0.80 -12.19 -35.82
CA GLU A 264 -0.03 -12.69 -36.90
C GLU A 264 -0.65 -11.54 -37.68
N HIS A 265 -0.60 -11.63 -39.03
CA HIS A 265 -1.21 -10.67 -39.93
C HIS A 265 -2.54 -11.23 -40.50
N GLY A 266 -3.62 -10.48 -40.35
CA GLY A 266 -4.96 -10.84 -40.90
C GLY A 266 -6.10 -10.39 -40.00
N ASN A 267 -7.35 -10.73 -40.37
CA ASN A 267 -8.58 -10.39 -39.63
C ASN A 267 -8.73 -11.32 -38.41
N LEU A 268 -7.91 -11.10 -37.36
CA LEU A 268 -7.80 -11.98 -36.20
C LEU A 268 -8.48 -11.40 -34.95
N GLU A 269 -9.21 -10.29 -35.09
CA GLU A 269 -9.81 -9.55 -33.98
C GLU A 269 -10.72 -10.43 -33.11
N THR A 270 -11.52 -11.32 -33.74
CA THR A 270 -12.35 -12.28 -32.99
C THR A 270 -11.53 -13.32 -32.23
N ASN A 271 -10.40 -13.78 -32.78
CA ASN A 271 -9.48 -14.67 -32.04
C ASN A 271 -8.85 -14.00 -30.86
N LEU A 272 -8.54 -12.70 -30.97
CA LEU A 272 -7.97 -11.91 -29.87
C LEU A 272 -9.03 -11.63 -28.78
N ALA A 273 -10.29 -11.39 -29.20
CA ALA A 273 -11.42 -11.30 -28.27
C ALA A 273 -11.62 -12.62 -27.48
N ALA A 274 -11.56 -13.77 -28.17
CA ALA A 274 -11.60 -15.09 -27.55
C ALA A 274 -10.42 -15.29 -26.57
N ARG A 275 -9.22 -14.88 -26.98
CA ARG A 275 -8.01 -14.94 -26.11
C ARG A 275 -8.17 -14.09 -24.87
N ALA A 276 -8.64 -12.84 -24.99
CA ALA A 276 -8.91 -11.96 -23.85
C ALA A 276 -9.97 -12.56 -22.91
N ALA A 277 -11.04 -13.13 -23.46
CA ALA A 277 -12.08 -13.80 -22.68
C ALA A 277 -11.55 -15.02 -21.90
N ARG A 278 -10.70 -15.85 -22.54
CA ARG A 278 -10.04 -16.98 -21.84
C ARG A 278 -9.12 -16.51 -20.71
N LYS A 279 -8.36 -15.42 -20.90
CA LYS A 279 -7.56 -14.81 -19.84
C LYS A 279 -8.44 -14.34 -18.67
N LEU A 280 -9.55 -13.65 -18.95
CA LEU A 280 -10.54 -13.23 -17.94
C LEU A 280 -11.14 -14.42 -17.19
N LYS A 281 -11.52 -15.48 -17.90
CA LYS A 281 -12.06 -16.71 -17.29
C LYS A 281 -11.03 -17.38 -16.40
N GLY A 282 -9.78 -17.45 -16.85
CA GLY A 282 -8.66 -17.97 -16.07
C GLY A 282 -8.44 -17.17 -14.78
N SER A 283 -8.40 -15.85 -14.86
CA SER A 283 -8.29 -14.98 -13.69
C SER A 283 -9.47 -15.14 -12.73
N SER A 284 -10.72 -15.19 -13.25
CA SER A 284 -11.92 -15.41 -12.42
C SER A 284 -11.86 -16.73 -11.64
N ASN A 285 -11.40 -17.81 -12.29
CA ASN A 285 -11.26 -19.12 -11.63
C ASN A 285 -10.19 -19.08 -10.53
N ARG A 286 -9.06 -18.41 -10.77
CA ARG A 286 -7.96 -18.24 -9.79
C ARG A 286 -8.45 -17.43 -8.59
N TRP A 287 -9.14 -16.30 -8.81
CA TRP A 287 -9.73 -15.51 -7.74
C TRP A 287 -10.75 -16.30 -6.92
N SER A 288 -11.64 -17.05 -7.57
CA SER A 288 -12.62 -17.90 -6.87
C SER A 288 -11.94 -18.93 -5.97
N LYS A 289 -10.87 -19.55 -6.45
CA LYS A 289 -10.08 -20.53 -5.70
C LYS A 289 -9.37 -19.90 -4.51
N TYR A 290 -8.71 -18.75 -4.71
CA TYR A 290 -8.02 -18.01 -3.66
C TYR A 290 -8.98 -17.54 -2.58
N LEU A 291 -10.11 -16.91 -2.96
CA LEU A 291 -11.10 -16.38 -2.02
C LEU A 291 -11.83 -17.50 -1.26
N ALA A 292 -12.07 -18.64 -1.91
CA ALA A 292 -12.63 -19.81 -1.22
C ALA A 292 -11.71 -20.33 -0.11
N ALA A 293 -10.39 -20.29 -0.32
CA ALA A 293 -9.41 -20.65 0.70
C ALA A 293 -9.36 -19.64 1.86
N GLN A 294 -9.62 -18.36 1.58
CA GLN A 294 -9.63 -17.28 2.59
C GLN A 294 -10.94 -17.23 3.41
N ALA A 295 -12.06 -17.68 2.84
CA ALA A 295 -13.42 -17.55 3.42
C ALA A 295 -13.61 -18.24 4.79
N VAL A 296 -12.61 -18.91 5.30
CA VAL A 296 -12.66 -19.74 6.49
C VAL A 296 -12.11 -19.04 7.74
N LEU A 297 -11.58 -17.83 7.64
CA LEU A 297 -11.09 -17.06 8.79
C LEU A 297 -12.22 -16.26 9.45
N PRO A 298 -12.64 -16.60 10.68
CA PRO A 298 -13.67 -15.86 11.39
C PRO A 298 -13.16 -14.45 11.76
N GLY A 299 -14.03 -13.46 11.61
CA GLY A 299 -13.74 -12.06 11.99
C GLY A 299 -13.16 -11.20 10.87
N GLU A 300 -12.71 -11.74 9.75
CA GLU A 300 -12.55 -10.97 8.53
C GLU A 300 -13.87 -10.96 7.77
N LYS A 301 -14.30 -9.75 7.37
CA LYS A 301 -15.45 -9.66 6.47
C LYS A 301 -15.08 -10.41 5.19
N THR A 302 -15.58 -11.63 5.03
CA THR A 302 -15.50 -12.44 3.81
C THR A 302 -16.25 -11.82 2.63
N SER A 303 -16.48 -10.51 2.69
CA SER A 303 -17.17 -9.72 1.67
C SER A 303 -16.28 -9.29 0.51
N ASP A 304 -15.00 -9.62 0.52
CA ASP A 304 -14.09 -9.27 -0.57
C ASP A 304 -14.28 -10.23 -1.74
N THR A 305 -15.33 -9.99 -2.51
CA THR A 305 -15.50 -10.65 -3.80
C THR A 305 -14.70 -9.87 -4.85
N VAL A 306 -13.64 -10.46 -5.37
CA VAL A 306 -12.94 -9.91 -6.53
C VAL A 306 -13.50 -10.56 -7.79
N GLN A 307 -14.15 -9.75 -8.63
CA GLN A 307 -14.65 -10.17 -9.93
C GLN A 307 -13.83 -9.45 -11.00
N PRO A 308 -12.91 -10.14 -11.69
CA PRO A 308 -12.06 -9.54 -12.73
C PRO A 308 -12.87 -8.89 -13.84
N LEU A 309 -12.30 -7.82 -14.40
CA LEU A 309 -12.87 -7.03 -15.46
C LEU A 309 -11.97 -7.08 -16.71
N LEU A 310 -12.61 -7.30 -17.88
CA LEU A 310 -12.02 -7.07 -19.20
C LEU A 310 -12.33 -5.64 -19.64
N VAL A 311 -11.31 -4.86 -19.96
CA VAL A 311 -11.44 -3.58 -20.66
C VAL A 311 -11.26 -3.81 -22.15
N LEU A 312 -12.32 -3.63 -22.91
CA LEU A 312 -12.33 -3.65 -24.37
C LEU A 312 -12.21 -2.21 -24.88
N GLN A 313 -11.02 -1.82 -25.29
CA GLN A 313 -10.75 -0.47 -25.78
C GLN A 313 -10.91 -0.43 -27.30
N VAL A 314 -11.92 0.31 -27.75
CA VAL A 314 -12.29 0.41 -29.17
C VAL A 314 -11.65 1.63 -29.86
N PRO A 315 -11.47 1.61 -31.21
CA PRO A 315 -10.99 2.77 -31.97
C PRO A 315 -11.90 3.99 -31.84
N ASN A 316 -11.41 5.17 -32.22
CA ASN A 316 -12.23 6.40 -32.20
C ASN A 316 -13.42 6.33 -33.19
N THR A 317 -13.22 5.63 -34.31
CA THR A 317 -14.24 5.35 -35.30
C THR A 317 -14.51 3.85 -35.29
N GLU A 318 -15.28 3.38 -34.27
CA GLU A 318 -15.71 2.00 -34.18
C GLU A 318 -16.87 1.70 -35.12
N ASP A 319 -16.89 0.51 -35.72
CA ASP A 319 -18.09 -0.08 -36.34
C ASP A 319 -18.88 -0.81 -35.23
N PRO A 320 -20.16 -0.44 -35.00
CA PRO A 320 -20.99 -1.09 -34.00
C PRO A 320 -21.15 -2.60 -34.21
N ASP A 321 -21.14 -3.06 -35.48
CA ASP A 321 -21.24 -4.49 -35.78
C ASP A 321 -19.95 -5.24 -35.46
N ASP A 322 -18.77 -4.60 -35.55
CA ASP A 322 -17.51 -5.21 -35.15
C ASP A 322 -17.47 -5.39 -33.63
N VAL A 323 -17.83 -4.36 -32.88
CA VAL A 323 -17.90 -4.45 -31.43
C VAL A 323 -18.90 -5.53 -30.99
N GLY A 324 -20.07 -5.61 -31.69
CA GLY A 324 -21.06 -6.64 -31.42
C GLY A 324 -20.49 -8.05 -31.65
N ARG A 325 -19.76 -8.28 -32.75
CA ARG A 325 -19.09 -9.57 -32.99
C ARG A 325 -18.04 -9.93 -31.96
N TRP A 326 -17.25 -8.94 -31.48
CA TRP A 326 -16.28 -9.19 -30.39
C TRP A 326 -16.98 -9.59 -29.10
N LEU A 327 -18.10 -8.93 -28.76
CA LEU A 327 -18.89 -9.26 -27.57
C LEU A 327 -19.52 -10.64 -27.67
N ASP A 328 -20.03 -11.06 -28.86
CA ASP A 328 -20.56 -12.40 -29.12
C ASP A 328 -19.51 -13.47 -28.81
N VAL A 329 -18.27 -13.25 -29.29
CA VAL A 329 -17.14 -14.16 -29.06
C VAL A 329 -16.77 -14.22 -27.56
N VAL A 330 -16.71 -13.06 -26.90
CA VAL A 330 -16.41 -12.99 -25.46
C VAL A 330 -17.49 -13.72 -24.66
N ALA A 331 -18.77 -13.53 -25.01
CA ALA A 331 -19.88 -14.21 -24.33
C ALA A 331 -19.86 -15.74 -24.57
N GLY A 332 -19.53 -16.17 -25.79
CA GLY A 332 -19.37 -17.60 -26.08
C GLY A 332 -18.29 -18.29 -25.27
N GLU A 333 -17.14 -17.63 -25.04
CA GLU A 333 -16.02 -18.15 -24.22
C GLU A 333 -16.34 -18.13 -22.71
N LEU A 334 -16.99 -17.09 -22.22
CA LEU A 334 -17.36 -16.98 -20.80
C LEU A 334 -18.54 -17.88 -20.43
N GLY A 335 -19.53 -18.01 -21.32
CA GLY A 335 -20.69 -18.86 -21.17
C GLY A 335 -21.85 -18.28 -20.35
N ASP A 336 -21.58 -17.31 -19.48
CA ASP A 336 -22.52 -16.69 -18.55
C ASP A 336 -22.69 -15.17 -18.72
N LEU A 337 -22.06 -14.57 -19.72
CA LEU A 337 -22.10 -13.13 -19.96
C LEU A 337 -23.43 -12.72 -20.62
N THR A 338 -24.11 -11.77 -19.99
CA THR A 338 -25.35 -11.15 -20.50
C THR A 338 -25.14 -9.65 -20.72
N SER A 339 -26.08 -8.95 -21.39
CA SER A 339 -26.01 -7.49 -21.57
C SER A 339 -25.87 -6.74 -20.24
N SER A 340 -26.41 -7.26 -19.13
CA SER A 340 -26.22 -6.65 -17.81
C SER A 340 -24.78 -6.73 -17.29
N GLY A 341 -23.99 -7.69 -17.76
CA GLY A 341 -22.55 -7.86 -17.46
C GLY A 341 -21.64 -7.01 -18.34
N VAL A 342 -22.18 -6.30 -19.34
CA VAL A 342 -21.43 -5.39 -20.22
C VAL A 342 -21.87 -3.96 -19.97
N ARG A 343 -20.94 -3.02 -19.88
CA ARG A 343 -21.21 -1.58 -19.78
C ARG A 343 -20.24 -0.80 -20.65
N HIS A 344 -20.57 0.47 -20.93
CA HIS A 344 -19.68 1.36 -21.65
C HIS A 344 -19.46 2.69 -20.92
N VAL A 345 -18.33 3.34 -21.23
CA VAL A 345 -17.95 4.67 -20.73
C VAL A 345 -17.72 5.65 -21.89
N LEU A 346 -18.58 5.56 -22.92
CA LEU A 346 -18.49 6.41 -24.12
C LEU A 346 -19.18 7.75 -23.90
N GLY A 347 -18.73 8.79 -24.56
CA GLY A 347 -18.96 10.19 -24.19
C GLY A 347 -20.39 10.76 -24.22
N ASP A 348 -21.39 10.06 -24.78
CA ASP A 348 -22.77 10.55 -24.89
C ASP A 348 -23.71 10.06 -23.77
N HIS A 349 -23.20 9.26 -22.83
CA HIS A 349 -23.88 8.82 -21.61
C HIS A 349 -25.27 8.12 -21.84
N SER A 350 -25.61 7.75 -23.06
CA SER A 350 -26.84 7.05 -23.43
C SER A 350 -26.58 5.57 -23.65
N SER A 351 -27.61 4.72 -23.57
CA SER A 351 -27.53 3.32 -23.97
C SER A 351 -27.15 3.20 -25.45
N LYS A 352 -26.29 2.25 -25.80
CA LYS A 352 -25.79 2.01 -27.14
C LYS A 352 -26.08 0.59 -27.58
N THR A 353 -26.32 0.44 -28.89
CA THR A 353 -26.50 -0.88 -29.53
C THR A 353 -25.26 -1.23 -30.33
N PHE A 354 -24.67 -2.40 -30.07
CA PHE A 354 -23.56 -2.98 -30.77
C PHE A 354 -23.97 -4.38 -31.26
N GLY A 355 -24.32 -4.53 -32.57
CA GLY A 355 -24.92 -5.75 -33.10
C GLY A 355 -26.19 -6.12 -32.33
N SER A 356 -26.22 -7.26 -31.66
CA SER A 356 -27.34 -7.74 -30.83
C SER A 356 -27.32 -7.22 -29.39
N TRP A 357 -26.29 -6.47 -28.99
CA TRP A 357 -26.05 -6.02 -27.63
C TRP A 357 -26.57 -4.61 -27.38
N GLU A 358 -27.55 -4.46 -26.51
CA GLU A 358 -27.95 -3.19 -25.94
C GLU A 358 -27.24 -3.02 -24.60
N ILE A 359 -26.33 -2.04 -24.49
CA ILE A 359 -25.49 -1.82 -23.34
C ILE A 359 -25.66 -0.39 -22.81
N ASP A 360 -25.79 -0.30 -21.46
CA ASP A 360 -25.98 0.98 -20.77
C ASP A 360 -24.63 1.62 -20.44
N TYR A 361 -24.71 2.95 -20.29
CA TYR A 361 -23.61 3.74 -19.75
C TYR A 361 -23.39 3.46 -18.27
N ILE A 362 -22.15 3.50 -17.83
CA ILE A 362 -21.74 3.50 -16.43
C ILE A 362 -20.75 4.64 -16.17
N GLU A 363 -20.92 5.33 -15.04
CA GLU A 363 -19.92 6.29 -14.60
C GLU A 363 -18.59 5.58 -14.29
N PRO A 364 -17.43 6.07 -14.80
CA PRO A 364 -16.14 5.42 -14.61
C PRO A 364 -15.82 5.12 -13.13
N GLN A 365 -16.21 5.98 -12.20
CA GLN A 365 -15.97 5.83 -10.76
C GLN A 365 -16.74 4.67 -10.13
N ARG A 366 -17.88 4.28 -10.72
CA ARG A 366 -18.74 3.20 -10.21
C ARG A 366 -18.34 1.82 -10.70
N VAL A 367 -17.46 1.74 -11.70
CA VAL A 367 -17.05 0.46 -12.32
C VAL A 367 -16.43 -0.48 -11.29
N GLN A 368 -15.57 0.01 -10.41
CA GLN A 368 -14.92 -0.82 -9.39
C GLN A 368 -15.92 -1.51 -8.45
N GLU A 369 -16.96 -0.81 -8.04
CA GLU A 369 -17.95 -1.30 -7.06
C GLU A 369 -19.04 -2.17 -7.71
N THR A 370 -19.27 -2.01 -9.02
CA THR A 370 -20.30 -2.74 -9.77
C THR A 370 -19.74 -4.07 -10.27
N THR A 371 -19.57 -5.03 -9.38
CA THR A 371 -18.90 -6.33 -9.64
C THR A 371 -19.61 -7.21 -10.68
N GLN A 372 -20.90 -7.01 -10.92
CA GLN A 372 -21.63 -7.69 -11.99
C GLN A 372 -21.12 -7.32 -13.40
N VAL A 373 -20.49 -6.16 -13.57
CA VAL A 373 -19.87 -5.77 -14.86
C VAL A 373 -18.57 -6.54 -15.04
N ARG A 374 -18.55 -7.38 -16.09
CA ARG A 374 -17.42 -8.24 -16.45
C ARG A 374 -16.63 -7.71 -17.67
N VAL A 375 -17.30 -6.92 -18.52
CA VAL A 375 -16.72 -6.30 -19.71
C VAL A 375 -17.05 -4.81 -19.75
N LEU A 376 -16.04 -3.98 -19.92
CA LEU A 376 -16.17 -2.53 -20.06
C LEU A 376 -15.72 -2.10 -21.46
N VAL A 377 -16.65 -1.57 -22.25
CA VAL A 377 -16.33 -0.97 -23.57
C VAL A 377 -15.94 0.49 -23.37
N ALA A 378 -14.76 0.87 -23.84
CA ALA A 378 -14.15 2.16 -23.57
C ALA A 378 -13.43 2.75 -24.78
N LYS A 379 -13.28 4.08 -24.79
CA LYS A 379 -12.40 4.86 -25.67
C LYS A 379 -11.40 5.64 -24.81
N ASP A 380 -11.36 6.97 -24.96
CA ASP A 380 -10.49 7.87 -24.21
C ASP A 380 -11.02 8.20 -22.80
N GLY A 381 -12.33 8.05 -22.59
CA GLY A 381 -13.05 8.54 -21.41
C GLY A 381 -12.64 7.97 -20.04
N ILE A 382 -11.86 6.87 -20.03
CA ILE A 382 -11.34 6.27 -18.78
C ILE A 382 -9.94 6.76 -18.40
N SER A 383 -9.36 7.69 -19.17
CA SER A 383 -8.00 8.20 -18.90
C SER A 383 -7.92 9.15 -17.70
N THR A 384 -9.01 9.85 -17.36
CA THR A 384 -9.01 10.84 -16.27
C THR A 384 -9.86 10.37 -15.09
N GLY A 385 -9.22 10.17 -13.93
CA GLY A 385 -9.92 9.86 -12.68
C GLY A 385 -10.41 8.42 -12.48
N TRP A 386 -10.39 7.56 -13.50
CA TRP A 386 -10.75 6.15 -13.36
C TRP A 386 -9.71 5.37 -12.54
N ASP A 387 -10.18 4.52 -11.64
CA ASP A 387 -9.37 3.67 -10.78
C ASP A 387 -10.11 2.36 -10.56
N CYS A 388 -9.61 1.28 -11.16
CA CYS A 388 -10.29 -0.01 -11.13
C CYS A 388 -9.28 -1.16 -10.98
N PRO A 389 -8.84 -1.47 -9.74
CA PRO A 389 -7.89 -2.54 -9.45
C PRO A 389 -8.31 -3.92 -9.97
N ARG A 390 -9.61 -4.20 -10.08
CA ARG A 390 -10.13 -5.46 -10.62
C ARG A 390 -10.08 -5.55 -12.16
N ALA A 391 -9.66 -4.48 -12.87
CA ALA A 391 -9.39 -4.55 -14.28
C ALA A 391 -8.06 -5.27 -14.50
N GLU A 392 -8.11 -6.51 -14.98
CA GLU A 392 -6.94 -7.39 -15.08
C GLU A 392 -6.61 -7.78 -16.51
N VAL A 393 -7.55 -7.59 -17.44
CA VAL A 393 -7.34 -7.85 -18.85
C VAL A 393 -7.68 -6.60 -19.67
N LEU A 394 -6.75 -6.16 -20.52
CA LEU A 394 -6.94 -5.11 -21.50
C LEU A 394 -6.81 -5.70 -22.90
N LEU A 395 -7.83 -5.51 -23.74
CA LEU A 395 -7.74 -5.71 -25.18
C LEU A 395 -7.94 -4.35 -25.85
N SER A 396 -6.92 -3.84 -26.52
CA SER A 396 -6.97 -2.53 -27.18
C SER A 396 -6.81 -2.63 -28.68
N PHE A 397 -7.86 -2.26 -29.41
CA PHE A 397 -7.84 -2.09 -30.85
C PHE A 397 -7.47 -0.67 -31.29
N ARG A 398 -6.88 0.11 -30.40
CA ARG A 398 -6.37 1.45 -30.75
C ARG A 398 -5.04 1.39 -31.49
N PRO A 399 -4.79 2.35 -32.40
CA PRO A 399 -3.52 2.41 -33.11
C PRO A 399 -2.34 2.72 -32.19
N ALA A 400 -1.15 2.21 -32.51
CA ALA A 400 0.10 2.34 -31.76
C ALA A 400 0.53 3.80 -31.44
N LYS A 401 0.13 4.78 -32.28
CA LYS A 401 0.37 6.21 -32.02
C LYS A 401 -0.26 6.72 -30.72
N ASP A 402 -1.22 5.99 -30.19
CA ASP A 402 -1.93 6.34 -28.95
C ASP A 402 -1.30 5.71 -27.70
N HIS A 403 -0.02 5.31 -27.76
CA HIS A 403 0.71 4.61 -26.67
C HIS A 403 0.64 5.34 -25.32
N THR A 404 0.62 6.66 -25.29
CA THR A 404 0.50 7.44 -24.07
C THR A 404 -0.82 7.17 -23.32
N HIS A 405 -1.93 7.06 -24.04
CA HIS A 405 -3.24 6.74 -23.47
C HIS A 405 -3.28 5.33 -22.90
N ILE A 406 -2.67 4.37 -23.60
CA ILE A 406 -2.58 2.98 -23.14
C ILE A 406 -1.73 2.90 -21.87
N THR A 407 -0.61 3.59 -21.83
CA THR A 407 0.26 3.62 -20.66
C THR A 407 -0.42 4.24 -19.44
N GLN A 408 -1.18 5.32 -19.64
CA GLN A 408 -1.97 5.93 -18.55
C GLN A 408 -3.06 4.99 -18.05
N LEU A 409 -3.70 4.25 -18.94
CA LEU A 409 -4.72 3.27 -18.59
C LEU A 409 -4.11 2.11 -17.79
N LEU A 410 -3.01 1.54 -18.28
CA LEU A 410 -2.27 0.48 -17.58
C LEU A 410 -1.82 0.93 -16.19
N GLY A 411 -1.30 2.14 -16.04
CA GLY A 411 -0.90 2.70 -14.74
C GLY A 411 -2.04 2.77 -13.72
N ARG A 412 -3.31 2.66 -14.15
CA ARG A 412 -4.49 2.62 -13.28
C ARG A 412 -5.00 1.20 -13.00
N MET A 413 -4.64 0.24 -13.87
CA MET A 413 -4.98 -1.18 -13.71
C MET A 413 -3.99 -1.93 -12.82
N VAL A 414 -2.79 -1.37 -12.60
CA VAL A 414 -1.71 -2.06 -11.85
C VAL A 414 -1.89 -2.07 -10.34
N ARG A 415 -2.98 -1.54 -9.79
CA ARG A 415 -3.28 -1.69 -8.37
C ARG A 415 -3.82 -3.08 -8.06
N THR A 416 -3.49 -3.61 -6.89
CA THR A 416 -4.04 -4.90 -6.43
C THR A 416 -5.45 -4.72 -5.87
N PRO A 417 -6.42 -5.58 -6.22
CA PRO A 417 -7.81 -5.47 -5.76
C PRO A 417 -7.97 -5.50 -4.23
N LEU A 418 -7.15 -6.30 -3.55
CA LEU A 418 -7.18 -6.46 -2.09
C LEU A 418 -6.18 -5.56 -1.37
N ALA A 419 -5.54 -4.59 -2.07
CA ALA A 419 -4.47 -3.75 -1.52
C ALA A 419 -3.32 -4.56 -0.87
N ARG A 420 -3.11 -5.78 -1.33
CA ARG A 420 -2.03 -6.69 -0.90
C ARG A 420 -1.65 -7.61 -2.04
N ARG A 421 -0.42 -8.15 -2.01
CA ARG A 421 -0.02 -9.22 -2.92
C ARG A 421 -0.78 -10.49 -2.58
N VAL A 422 -1.16 -11.24 -3.61
CA VAL A 422 -1.73 -12.59 -3.47
C VAL A 422 -0.57 -13.58 -3.47
N PRO A 423 -0.31 -14.29 -2.37
CA PRO A 423 0.77 -15.27 -2.33
C PRO A 423 0.45 -16.51 -3.16
N GLY A 424 1.47 -17.09 -3.78
CA GLY A 424 1.39 -18.39 -4.46
C GLY A 424 0.76 -18.39 -5.84
N ASP A 425 0.35 -17.25 -6.39
CA ASP A 425 -0.15 -17.15 -7.76
C ASP A 425 0.23 -15.80 -8.41
N ASP A 426 1.31 -15.78 -9.18
CA ASP A 426 1.82 -14.59 -9.85
C ASP A 426 0.85 -14.00 -10.88
N HIS A 427 -0.06 -14.81 -11.44
CA HIS A 427 -1.07 -14.32 -12.37
C HIS A 427 -2.07 -13.37 -11.70
N LEU A 428 -2.40 -13.57 -10.41
CA LEU A 428 -3.28 -12.68 -9.65
C LEU A 428 -2.58 -11.35 -9.27
N ASN A 429 -1.26 -11.30 -9.40
CA ASN A 429 -0.42 -10.11 -9.23
C ASN A 429 0.00 -9.50 -10.58
N SER A 430 -0.71 -9.78 -11.66
CA SER A 430 -0.37 -9.30 -13.00
C SER A 430 -1.55 -8.64 -13.72
N VAL A 431 -1.24 -7.90 -14.81
CA VAL A 431 -2.20 -7.38 -15.79
C VAL A 431 -1.85 -7.95 -17.15
N ASP A 432 -2.82 -8.53 -17.81
CA ASP A 432 -2.69 -8.97 -19.19
C ASP A 432 -3.13 -7.87 -20.17
N CYS A 433 -2.29 -7.53 -21.13
CA CYS A 433 -2.56 -6.48 -22.11
C CYS A 433 -2.31 -7.00 -23.54
N ILE A 434 -3.36 -7.06 -24.36
CA ILE A 434 -3.30 -7.52 -25.74
C ILE A 434 -3.35 -6.31 -26.67
N LEU A 435 -2.28 -6.09 -27.45
CA LEU A 435 -2.05 -4.91 -28.30
C LEU A 435 -1.80 -5.30 -29.78
N PRO A 436 -2.82 -5.62 -30.54
CA PRO A 436 -2.64 -6.13 -31.92
C PRO A 436 -2.07 -5.13 -32.93
N HIS A 437 -2.19 -3.83 -32.65
CA HIS A 437 -1.71 -2.78 -33.55
C HIS A 437 -0.36 -2.18 -33.14
N PHE A 438 0.32 -2.81 -32.20
CA PHE A 438 1.64 -2.40 -31.75
C PHE A 438 2.73 -3.26 -32.36
N ASP A 439 3.81 -2.63 -32.77
CA ASP A 439 5.07 -3.32 -33.02
C ASP A 439 5.89 -3.46 -31.74
N ARG A 440 6.91 -4.31 -31.79
CA ARG A 440 7.78 -4.59 -30.64
C ARG A 440 8.50 -3.33 -30.12
N ALA A 441 8.92 -2.44 -31.01
CA ALA A 441 9.63 -1.20 -30.63
C ALA A 441 8.71 -0.24 -29.86
N THR A 442 7.47 -0.09 -30.32
CA THR A 442 6.46 0.73 -29.63
C THR A 442 6.10 0.12 -28.26
N ALA A 443 5.99 -1.21 -28.19
CA ALA A 443 5.77 -1.90 -26.92
C ALA A 443 6.97 -1.74 -25.95
N GLY A 444 8.21 -1.77 -26.46
CA GLY A 444 9.41 -1.44 -25.71
C GLY A 444 9.35 -0.02 -25.11
N ASN A 445 8.80 0.95 -25.85
CA ASN A 445 8.60 2.31 -25.31
C ASN A 445 7.54 2.34 -24.20
N VAL A 446 6.45 1.58 -24.33
CA VAL A 446 5.45 1.41 -23.25
C VAL A 446 6.11 0.78 -22.02
N ALA A 447 6.95 -0.24 -22.21
CA ALA A 447 7.69 -0.89 -21.16
C ALA A 447 8.64 0.09 -20.44
N LYS A 448 9.47 0.82 -21.17
CA LYS A 448 10.40 1.83 -20.62
C LYS A 448 9.67 2.92 -19.83
N PHE A 449 8.50 3.35 -20.28
CA PHE A 449 7.68 4.32 -19.54
C PHE A 449 7.11 3.74 -18.24
N LEU A 450 6.56 2.53 -18.28
CA LEU A 450 5.98 1.87 -17.09
C LEU A 450 7.04 1.50 -16.05
N THR A 451 8.24 1.15 -16.47
CA THR A 451 9.37 0.83 -15.57
C THR A 451 10.10 2.08 -15.06
N GLY A 452 9.80 3.26 -15.60
CA GLY A 452 10.44 4.52 -15.19
C GLY A 452 11.85 4.74 -15.71
N ILE A 453 12.25 4.04 -16.76
CA ILE A 453 13.55 4.25 -17.45
C ILE A 453 13.57 5.59 -18.23
N ILE A 454 12.40 6.21 -18.43
CA ILE A 454 12.31 7.55 -19.04
C ILE A 454 12.23 8.59 -17.90
N ASP A 455 13.13 9.58 -17.94
CA ASP A 455 13.43 10.61 -16.91
C ASP A 455 12.26 11.47 -16.38
N THR A 456 11.02 11.23 -16.82
CA THR A 456 9.88 12.07 -16.48
C THR A 456 8.97 11.52 -15.38
N MET A 457 9.15 10.26 -14.96
CA MET A 457 8.39 9.66 -13.86
C MET A 457 9.27 8.74 -12.99
N PRO A 458 9.09 8.73 -11.67
CA PRO A 458 9.78 7.76 -10.83
C PRO A 458 9.35 6.35 -11.22
N GLY A 459 10.30 5.44 -11.29
CA GLY A 459 10.06 4.03 -11.58
C GLY A 459 8.99 3.45 -10.66
N THR A 460 8.10 2.65 -11.23
CA THR A 460 7.03 2.00 -10.45
C THR A 460 7.49 0.68 -9.83
N GLY A 461 8.68 0.19 -10.18
CA GLY A 461 9.16 -1.15 -9.81
C GLY A 461 8.43 -2.28 -10.55
N LEU A 462 7.53 -1.96 -11.47
CA LEU A 462 6.80 -2.93 -12.29
C LEU A 462 7.73 -3.66 -13.25
N ARG A 463 7.56 -4.97 -13.36
CA ARG A 463 8.15 -5.76 -14.45
C ARG A 463 7.21 -5.70 -15.67
N VAL A 464 7.73 -5.36 -16.81
CA VAL A 464 7.00 -5.42 -18.08
C VAL A 464 7.61 -6.50 -18.96
N LEU A 465 6.82 -7.48 -19.35
CA LEU A 465 7.24 -8.62 -20.14
C LEU A 465 6.73 -8.46 -21.58
N LEU A 466 7.63 -8.58 -22.56
CA LEU A 466 7.35 -8.39 -23.99
C LEU A 466 7.12 -9.70 -24.73
N ASP A 467 7.77 -10.79 -24.30
CA ASP A 467 7.55 -12.18 -24.78
C ASP A 467 7.42 -13.09 -23.54
N PRO A 468 6.34 -12.95 -22.74
CA PRO A 468 6.17 -13.70 -21.49
C PRO A 468 5.97 -15.18 -21.77
N ARG A 469 6.84 -16.02 -21.17
CA ARG A 469 6.68 -17.47 -21.18
C ARG A 469 6.68 -18.04 -19.78
N ASP A 470 5.82 -19.02 -19.56
CA ASP A 470 5.71 -19.71 -18.30
C ASP A 470 6.77 -20.84 -18.24
N LEU A 471 7.64 -20.76 -17.25
CA LEU A 471 8.62 -21.77 -16.91
C LEU A 471 8.01 -22.77 -15.92
N GLN A 472 8.44 -24.00 -15.99
CA GLN A 472 8.03 -25.09 -15.11
C GLN A 472 9.23 -25.55 -14.24
N PRO A 473 9.01 -26.30 -13.15
CA PRO A 473 10.10 -26.94 -12.43
C PRO A 473 10.98 -27.75 -13.39
N ASN A 474 12.28 -27.48 -13.34
CA ASN A 474 13.24 -28.09 -14.25
C ASN A 474 13.41 -29.59 -13.95
N PRO A 475 13.03 -30.49 -14.87
CA PRO A 475 13.10 -31.92 -14.62
C PRO A 475 14.55 -32.46 -14.51
N ASN A 476 15.55 -31.67 -14.89
CA ASN A 476 16.95 -32.03 -14.84
C ASN A 476 17.59 -31.75 -13.46
N ILE A 477 16.88 -31.13 -12.54
CA ILE A 477 17.37 -30.83 -11.19
C ILE A 477 17.23 -32.08 -10.29
N PRO A 478 18.30 -32.49 -9.62
CA PRO A 478 18.27 -33.65 -8.69
C PRO A 478 17.28 -33.43 -7.53
N GLU A 479 16.57 -34.48 -7.09
CA GLU A 479 15.60 -34.36 -5.98
C GLU A 479 16.28 -33.90 -4.68
N GLN A 480 17.54 -34.24 -4.45
CA GLN A 480 18.30 -33.74 -3.29
C GLN A 480 18.37 -32.21 -3.21
N VAL A 481 18.33 -31.51 -4.36
CA VAL A 481 18.27 -30.03 -4.38
C VAL A 481 16.93 -29.57 -3.83
N TRP A 482 15.83 -30.21 -4.20
CA TRP A 482 14.50 -29.91 -3.71
C TRP A 482 14.31 -30.24 -2.23
N GLU A 483 14.92 -31.32 -1.75
CA GLU A 483 14.94 -31.64 -0.30
C GLU A 483 15.65 -30.54 0.49
N VAL A 484 16.79 -30.04 -0.01
CA VAL A 484 17.52 -28.92 0.60
C VAL A 484 16.72 -27.61 0.50
N TRP A 485 16.02 -27.38 -0.62
CA TRP A 485 15.13 -26.24 -0.78
C TRP A 485 14.05 -26.19 0.30
N ASP A 486 13.38 -27.31 0.56
CA ASP A 486 12.30 -27.42 1.54
C ASP A 486 12.75 -27.14 2.99
N GLU A 487 14.05 -27.26 3.27
CA GLU A 487 14.63 -27.02 4.59
C GLU A 487 15.30 -25.63 4.73
N LEU A 488 15.35 -24.83 3.66
CA LEU A 488 15.94 -23.48 3.72
C LEU A 488 15.27 -22.64 4.81
N PRO A 489 16.05 -21.97 5.69
CA PRO A 489 15.50 -21.16 6.77
C PRO A 489 15.00 -19.82 6.24
N HIS A 490 13.74 -19.79 5.81
CA HIS A 490 13.06 -18.59 5.36
C HIS A 490 12.44 -17.83 6.54
N LEU A 491 12.70 -16.51 6.61
CA LEU A 491 12.19 -15.63 7.66
C LEU A 491 11.18 -14.63 7.08
N ILE A 492 10.06 -14.45 7.78
CA ILE A 492 9.06 -13.44 7.46
C ILE A 492 9.09 -12.29 8.45
N VAL A 493 8.89 -11.07 7.92
CA VAL A 493 8.89 -9.84 8.70
C VAL A 493 7.59 -9.71 9.49
N PRO A 494 7.64 -9.37 10.78
CA PRO A 494 6.48 -9.07 11.58
C PRO A 494 5.68 -7.89 11.04
N GLN A 495 4.36 -7.96 11.10
CA GLN A 495 3.51 -6.81 10.79
C GLN A 495 3.60 -5.77 11.90
N ARG A 496 3.72 -4.49 11.55
CA ARG A 496 3.68 -3.39 12.53
C ARG A 496 2.35 -3.37 13.28
N GLY A 497 2.43 -3.21 14.60
CA GLY A 497 1.26 -3.24 15.47
C GLY A 497 0.58 -4.60 15.58
N ALA A 498 1.28 -5.67 15.15
CA ALA A 498 0.86 -7.03 15.42
C ALA A 498 0.83 -7.28 16.93
N ARG A 499 -0.14 -8.10 17.37
CA ARG A 499 -0.29 -8.49 18.77
C ARG A 499 -0.37 -9.99 18.88
N PRO A 500 0.40 -10.61 19.79
CA PRO A 500 0.41 -12.06 19.97
C PRO A 500 -0.98 -12.65 20.25
N VAL A 501 -1.83 -11.93 20.98
CA VAL A 501 -3.21 -12.37 21.25
C VAL A 501 -4.04 -12.46 19.97
N LYS A 502 -3.89 -11.52 19.03
CA LYS A 502 -4.58 -11.59 17.74
C LYS A 502 -4.08 -12.80 16.93
N GLN A 503 -2.78 -13.05 16.97
CA GLN A 503 -2.15 -14.19 16.28
C GLN A 503 -2.70 -15.52 16.79
N VAL A 504 -2.74 -15.73 18.11
CA VAL A 504 -3.21 -17.01 18.68
C VAL A 504 -4.68 -17.27 18.38
N VAL A 505 -5.53 -16.23 18.41
CA VAL A 505 -6.95 -16.37 18.09
C VAL A 505 -7.15 -16.78 16.63
N GLN A 506 -6.47 -16.09 15.69
CA GLN A 506 -6.56 -16.45 14.28
C GLN A 506 -5.99 -17.84 13.99
N LEU A 507 -4.88 -18.21 14.61
CA LEU A 507 -4.29 -19.55 14.50
C LEU A 507 -5.26 -20.63 14.98
N ALA A 508 -5.85 -20.45 16.17
CA ALA A 508 -6.79 -21.41 16.74
C ALA A 508 -8.03 -21.57 15.86
N HIS A 509 -8.54 -20.49 15.29
CA HIS A 509 -9.65 -20.56 14.33
C HIS A 509 -9.26 -21.32 13.06
N ALA A 510 -8.11 -21.00 12.45
CA ALA A 510 -7.64 -21.69 11.25
C ALA A 510 -7.47 -23.20 11.50
N LEU A 511 -6.80 -23.58 12.59
CA LEU A 511 -6.59 -24.99 12.97
C LEU A 511 -7.89 -25.76 13.23
N SER A 512 -8.87 -25.12 13.88
CA SER A 512 -10.18 -25.71 14.10
C SER A 512 -10.93 -25.94 12.80
N THR A 513 -10.87 -24.97 11.91
CA THR A 513 -11.59 -24.99 10.64
C THR A 513 -11.03 -25.99 9.66
N ASP A 514 -9.69 -26.11 9.60
CA ASP A 514 -9.03 -27.12 8.77
C ASP A 514 -9.09 -28.53 9.36
N GLY A 515 -9.72 -28.67 10.53
CA GLY A 515 -9.83 -29.96 11.23
C GLY A 515 -8.52 -30.50 11.78
N ILE A 516 -7.46 -29.66 11.81
CA ILE A 516 -6.14 -30.05 12.35
C ILE A 516 -6.20 -30.19 13.86
N THR A 517 -6.79 -29.20 14.54
CA THR A 517 -6.98 -29.21 16.00
C THR A 517 -8.42 -28.82 16.33
N PRO A 518 -9.36 -29.76 16.32
CA PRO A 518 -10.76 -29.49 16.67
C PRO A 518 -10.87 -28.90 18.09
N GLY A 519 -11.63 -27.83 18.23
CA GLY A 519 -11.84 -27.15 19.52
C GLY A 519 -10.67 -26.26 20.00
N ALA A 520 -9.66 -26.00 19.18
CA ALA A 520 -8.50 -25.13 19.52
C ALA A 520 -8.94 -23.78 20.07
N ILE A 521 -9.96 -23.15 19.47
CA ILE A 521 -10.45 -21.84 19.94
C ILE A 521 -11.02 -21.89 21.35
N ALA A 522 -11.81 -22.94 21.69
CA ALA A 522 -12.35 -23.12 23.03
C ALA A 522 -11.23 -23.37 24.06
N SER A 523 -10.21 -24.14 23.70
CA SER A 523 -9.02 -24.38 24.53
C SER A 523 -8.24 -23.09 24.79
N VAL A 524 -8.00 -22.29 23.75
CA VAL A 524 -7.30 -21.00 23.85
C VAL A 524 -8.08 -20.05 24.75
N LYS A 525 -9.39 -19.89 24.56
CA LYS A 525 -10.24 -19.05 25.42
C LYS A 525 -10.15 -19.47 26.87
N LYS A 526 -10.28 -20.75 27.15
CA LYS A 526 -10.17 -21.30 28.52
C LYS A 526 -8.79 -21.05 29.14
N SER A 527 -7.73 -21.19 28.37
CA SER A 527 -6.35 -20.89 28.81
C SER A 527 -6.24 -19.42 29.24
N PHE A 528 -6.77 -18.48 28.44
CA PHE A 528 -6.73 -17.04 28.78
C PHE A 528 -7.60 -16.71 29.99
N HIS A 529 -8.74 -17.37 30.20
CA HIS A 529 -9.53 -17.18 31.43
C HIS A 529 -8.68 -17.46 32.67
N GLY A 530 -7.97 -18.60 32.70
CA GLY A 530 -7.09 -18.94 33.82
C GLY A 530 -5.91 -17.96 33.97
N VAL A 531 -5.37 -17.45 32.86
CA VAL A 531 -4.32 -16.41 32.88
C VAL A 531 -4.85 -15.12 33.50
N PHE A 532 -6.01 -14.60 33.07
CA PHE A 532 -6.61 -13.40 33.60
C PHE A 532 -6.96 -13.53 35.08
N ASP A 533 -7.54 -14.65 35.50
CA ASP A 533 -7.85 -14.89 36.93
C ASP A 533 -6.59 -14.88 37.79
N SER A 534 -5.55 -15.58 37.37
CA SER A 534 -4.25 -15.60 38.07
C SER A 534 -3.58 -14.22 38.14
N LEU A 535 -3.68 -13.43 37.04
CA LEU A 535 -3.11 -12.08 36.98
C LEU A 535 -3.95 -11.09 37.82
N ALA A 536 -5.28 -11.23 37.85
CA ALA A 536 -6.17 -10.43 38.70
C ALA A 536 -5.82 -10.63 40.20
N GLU A 537 -5.60 -11.89 40.61
CA GLU A 537 -5.18 -12.20 41.99
C GLU A 537 -3.78 -11.64 42.30
N ARG A 538 -2.82 -11.81 41.40
CA ARG A 538 -1.42 -11.39 41.60
C ARG A 538 -1.26 -9.88 41.67
N HIS A 539 -2.07 -9.13 40.90
CA HIS A 539 -2.03 -7.67 40.80
C HIS A 539 -3.26 -7.02 41.45
N ASP A 540 -3.90 -7.67 42.42
CA ASP A 540 -5.16 -7.27 43.07
C ASP A 540 -5.23 -5.78 43.43
N GLY A 541 -4.16 -5.22 44.04
CA GLY A 541 -4.13 -3.81 44.40
C GLY A 541 -4.16 -2.85 43.21
N GLN A 542 -3.46 -3.19 42.14
CA GLN A 542 -3.44 -2.37 40.91
C GLN A 542 -4.76 -2.50 40.14
N VAL A 543 -5.32 -3.70 40.05
CA VAL A 543 -6.60 -3.98 39.41
C VAL A 543 -7.74 -3.25 40.13
N ARG A 544 -7.82 -3.30 41.44
CA ARG A 544 -8.81 -2.54 42.22
C ARG A 544 -8.69 -1.02 42.03
N THR A 545 -7.47 -0.50 41.92
CA THR A 545 -7.29 0.93 41.63
C THR A 545 -7.82 1.26 40.24
N ALA A 546 -7.51 0.43 39.23
CA ALA A 546 -8.01 0.59 37.85
C ALA A 546 -9.53 0.41 37.78
N GLU A 547 -10.13 -0.51 38.55
CA GLU A 547 -11.60 -0.64 38.65
C GLU A 547 -12.27 0.64 39.15
N ILE A 548 -11.66 1.31 40.14
CA ILE A 548 -12.15 2.59 40.64
C ILE A 548 -12.04 3.67 39.54
N GLU A 549 -10.96 3.68 38.81
CA GLU A 549 -10.76 4.62 37.69
C GLU A 549 -11.81 4.39 36.58
N VAL A 550 -12.08 3.14 36.19
CA VAL A 550 -13.12 2.79 35.20
C VAL A 550 -14.54 3.14 35.69
N LYS A 551 -14.79 3.02 37.02
CA LYS A 551 -16.08 3.34 37.64
C LYS A 551 -16.32 4.83 37.86
N THR A 552 -15.31 5.70 37.63
CA THR A 552 -15.38 7.13 37.93
C THR A 552 -15.02 7.99 36.73
N VAL A 553 -15.78 9.05 36.52
CA VAL A 553 -15.47 10.10 35.54
C VAL A 553 -14.99 11.35 36.28
N ARG A 554 -13.80 11.83 35.93
CA ARG A 554 -13.29 13.10 36.46
C ARG A 554 -13.60 14.20 35.45
N GLY A 555 -14.26 15.22 35.90
CA GLY A 555 -14.58 16.39 35.11
C GLY A 555 -14.13 17.68 35.77
N MET A 556 -14.03 18.76 35.02
CA MET A 556 -13.71 20.08 35.55
C MET A 556 -14.81 21.05 35.12
N THR A 557 -15.45 21.67 36.10
CA THR A 557 -16.42 22.72 35.82
C THR A 557 -15.70 24.07 35.78
N ILE A 558 -15.89 24.81 34.70
CA ILE A 558 -15.39 26.16 34.55
C ILE A 558 -16.56 27.10 34.84
N SER A 559 -16.46 27.87 35.89
CA SER A 559 -17.47 28.88 36.24
C SER A 559 -16.89 30.29 36.18
N GLY A 560 -17.58 31.20 35.47
CA GLY A 560 -17.24 32.60 35.39
C GLY A 560 -18.47 33.41 35.07
N SER A 561 -18.61 34.61 35.63
CA SER A 561 -19.66 35.57 35.22
C SER A 561 -19.17 36.40 34.04
N MET A 562 -20.08 36.77 33.11
CA MET A 562 -19.78 37.69 32.01
C MET A 562 -19.09 38.96 32.54
N GLY A 563 -17.79 39.14 32.23
CA GLY A 563 -16.98 40.28 32.68
C GLY A 563 -15.98 39.98 33.81
N ALA A 564 -15.86 38.72 34.30
CA ALA A 564 -14.89 38.38 35.33
C ALA A 564 -13.50 38.08 34.72
N THR A 565 -12.47 38.72 35.30
CA THR A 565 -11.05 38.56 34.90
C THR A 565 -10.42 37.25 35.42
N LYS A 566 -11.15 36.42 36.15
CA LYS A 566 -10.68 35.11 36.64
C LYS A 566 -11.77 34.06 36.51
N LEU A 567 -11.47 33.01 35.79
CA LEU A 567 -12.28 31.78 35.72
C LEU A 567 -12.00 30.93 36.98
N LYS A 568 -13.04 30.41 37.60
CA LYS A 568 -12.91 29.48 38.74
C LYS A 568 -13.06 28.06 38.21
N TYR A 569 -12.07 27.23 38.44
CA TYR A 569 -12.03 25.82 38.07
C TYR A 569 -12.41 24.98 39.30
N THR A 570 -13.31 24.05 39.15
CA THR A 570 -13.72 23.13 40.20
C THR A 570 -13.75 21.72 39.62
N ASP A 571 -12.87 20.88 40.16
CA ASP A 571 -12.83 19.45 39.79
C ASP A 571 -14.03 18.74 40.46
N PHE A 572 -14.62 17.81 39.71
CA PHE A 572 -15.65 16.91 40.24
C PHE A 572 -15.37 15.48 39.84
N VAL A 573 -15.85 14.54 40.63
CA VAL A 573 -15.77 13.10 40.38
C VAL A 573 -17.19 12.54 40.47
N GLU A 574 -17.65 11.92 39.37
CA GLU A 574 -18.97 11.28 39.29
C GLU A 574 -18.80 9.79 38.99
N ARG A 575 -19.85 8.99 39.29
CA ARG A 575 -19.87 7.59 38.89
C ARG A 575 -20.02 7.49 37.38
N ALA A 576 -19.18 6.65 36.73
CA ALA A 576 -19.28 6.38 35.33
C ALA A 576 -20.65 5.76 34.99
N ASP A 577 -21.25 6.24 33.91
CA ASP A 577 -22.42 5.60 33.31
C ASP A 577 -22.01 4.37 32.48
N ASP A 578 -23.00 3.63 31.98
CA ASP A 578 -22.73 2.44 31.15
C ASP A 578 -21.99 2.76 29.86
N ARG A 579 -22.15 3.98 29.33
CA ARG A 579 -21.44 4.44 28.16
C ARG A 579 -19.94 4.63 28.42
N ALA A 580 -19.58 5.20 29.56
CA ALA A 580 -18.19 5.37 29.96
C ALA A 580 -17.52 4.00 30.21
N VAL A 581 -18.22 3.05 30.83
CA VAL A 581 -17.75 1.67 31.02
C VAL A 581 -17.57 0.98 29.66
N ALA A 582 -18.50 1.15 28.73
CA ALA A 582 -18.38 0.59 27.39
C ALA A 582 -17.16 1.17 26.62
N VAL A 583 -16.86 2.46 26.77
CA VAL A 583 -15.67 3.08 26.17
C VAL A 583 -14.40 2.49 26.78
N ALA A 584 -14.32 2.33 28.11
CA ALA A 584 -13.17 1.70 28.76
C ALA A 584 -12.99 0.23 28.32
N PHE A 585 -14.08 -0.49 28.09
CA PHE A 585 -14.03 -1.87 27.59
C PHE A 585 -13.54 -1.97 26.12
N GLU A 586 -13.74 -0.94 25.29
CA GLU A 586 -13.14 -0.91 23.95
C GLU A 586 -11.61 -0.94 24.03
N ASP A 587 -11.00 -0.35 25.07
CA ASP A 587 -9.56 -0.45 25.31
C ASP A 587 -9.15 -1.88 25.71
N ALA A 588 -9.98 -2.62 26.45
CA ALA A 588 -9.75 -4.03 26.72
C ALA A 588 -9.83 -4.88 25.45
N LYS A 589 -10.79 -4.62 24.57
CA LYS A 589 -10.85 -5.27 23.25
C LYS A 589 -9.60 -4.98 22.39
N ARG A 590 -9.08 -3.76 22.48
CA ARG A 590 -7.83 -3.42 21.76
C ARG A 590 -6.61 -4.12 22.37
N ALA A 591 -6.57 -4.27 23.70
CA ALA A 591 -5.45 -4.90 24.40
C ALA A 591 -5.44 -6.42 24.26
N PHE A 592 -6.57 -7.09 24.41
CA PHE A 592 -6.70 -8.55 24.52
C PHE A 592 -7.35 -9.22 23.29
N GLY A 593 -7.80 -8.43 22.30
CA GLY A 593 -8.64 -8.93 21.21
C GLY A 593 -10.11 -9.06 21.62
N ALA A 594 -11.02 -8.73 20.69
CA ALA A 594 -12.46 -8.70 20.99
C ALA A 594 -12.99 -10.07 21.45
N ASP A 595 -12.56 -11.14 20.77
CA ASP A 595 -13.03 -12.51 21.08
C ASP A 595 -12.63 -12.99 22.47
N ILE A 596 -11.40 -12.69 22.90
CA ILE A 596 -10.88 -13.06 24.21
C ILE A 596 -11.49 -12.18 25.29
N ALA A 597 -11.56 -10.85 25.06
CA ALA A 597 -12.13 -9.92 26.04
C ALA A 597 -13.61 -10.21 26.30
N LEU A 598 -14.42 -10.46 25.26
CA LEU A 598 -15.84 -10.82 25.40
C LEU A 598 -16.00 -12.18 26.07
N SER A 599 -15.23 -13.19 25.65
CA SER A 599 -15.28 -14.52 26.26
C SER A 599 -14.90 -14.49 27.76
N TYR A 600 -14.01 -13.57 28.17
CA TYR A 600 -13.67 -13.40 29.58
C TYR A 600 -14.80 -12.69 30.37
N VAL A 601 -15.48 -11.73 29.76
CA VAL A 601 -16.69 -11.13 30.35
C VAL A 601 -17.77 -12.18 30.55
N ASP A 602 -18.03 -13.05 29.56
CA ASP A 602 -18.98 -14.16 29.68
C ASP A 602 -18.56 -15.14 30.80
N HIS A 603 -17.26 -15.43 30.91
CA HIS A 603 -16.71 -16.27 31.99
C HIS A 603 -16.94 -15.66 33.39
N LEU A 604 -16.77 -14.33 33.51
CA LEU A 604 -16.97 -13.62 34.80
C LEU A 604 -18.46 -13.47 35.16
N ALA A 605 -19.31 -13.27 34.15
CA ALA A 605 -20.75 -13.11 34.37
C ALA A 605 -21.43 -14.46 34.73
N GLY A 606 -20.86 -15.59 34.23
CA GLY A 606 -21.50 -16.89 34.41
C GLY A 606 -22.83 -17.04 33.68
N ASP A 607 -23.52 -18.16 33.90
CA ASP A 607 -24.87 -18.44 33.37
C ASP A 607 -25.93 -17.99 34.40
N ASP A 608 -25.79 -16.80 34.98
CA ASP A 608 -26.70 -16.35 36.06
C ASP A 608 -28.01 -15.82 35.44
N GLU A 609 -29.00 -16.70 35.33
CA GLU A 609 -30.36 -16.37 34.83
C GLU A 609 -31.08 -15.36 35.77
N ASP A 610 -30.57 -15.11 36.97
CA ASP A 610 -31.13 -14.22 37.98
C ASP A 610 -30.58 -12.76 37.93
N ASP A 611 -29.65 -12.43 37.02
CA ASP A 611 -29.12 -11.05 36.88
C ASP A 611 -30.12 -10.11 36.15
N VAL A 612 -31.24 -9.86 36.85
CA VAL A 612 -32.39 -9.08 36.33
C VAL A 612 -32.04 -7.62 36.05
N ASP A 613 -30.98 -7.05 36.67
CA ASP A 613 -30.60 -5.64 36.53
C ASP A 613 -29.30 -5.43 35.74
N GLY A 614 -28.65 -6.50 35.26
CA GLY A 614 -27.41 -6.45 34.50
C GLY A 614 -26.20 -6.01 35.33
N SER A 615 -26.26 -6.06 36.64
CA SER A 615 -25.19 -5.58 37.53
C SER A 615 -23.96 -6.49 37.49
N VAL A 616 -24.14 -7.79 37.38
CA VAL A 616 -23.07 -8.79 37.29
C VAL A 616 -22.33 -8.61 35.96
N LEU A 617 -23.04 -8.46 34.86
CA LEU A 617 -22.47 -8.22 33.53
C LEU A 617 -21.70 -6.90 33.51
N ARG A 618 -22.23 -5.84 34.13
CA ARG A 618 -21.53 -4.56 34.24
C ARG A 618 -20.20 -4.65 35.00
N GLU A 619 -20.20 -5.35 36.13
CA GLU A 619 -18.98 -5.58 36.93
C GLU A 619 -17.97 -6.43 36.14
N ALA A 620 -18.39 -7.39 35.34
CA ALA A 620 -17.53 -8.15 34.45
C ALA A 620 -16.83 -7.25 33.40
N TYR A 621 -17.58 -6.32 32.78
CA TYR A 621 -16.99 -5.33 31.88
C TYR A 621 -15.97 -4.42 32.56
N VAL A 622 -16.26 -3.95 33.78
CA VAL A 622 -15.36 -3.11 34.57
C VAL A 622 -14.06 -3.87 34.90
N LYS A 623 -14.16 -5.13 35.34
CA LYS A 623 -12.99 -5.96 35.66
C LYS A 623 -12.11 -6.23 34.43
N ALA A 624 -12.74 -6.58 33.31
CA ALA A 624 -12.01 -6.77 32.05
C ALA A 624 -11.31 -5.49 31.57
N ALA A 625 -11.99 -4.34 31.68
CA ALA A 625 -11.42 -3.03 31.35
C ALA A 625 -10.25 -2.67 32.30
N ALA A 626 -10.40 -2.89 33.60
CA ALA A 626 -9.37 -2.63 34.61
C ALA A 626 -8.08 -3.46 34.35
N LEU A 627 -8.21 -4.73 34.00
CA LEU A 627 -7.07 -5.58 33.63
C LEU A 627 -6.29 -5.00 32.44
N ALA A 628 -6.99 -4.42 31.46
CA ALA A 628 -6.35 -3.83 30.29
C ALA A 628 -5.57 -2.53 30.60
N VAL A 629 -5.88 -1.81 31.67
CA VAL A 629 -5.15 -0.62 32.10
C VAL A 629 -3.80 -1.00 32.75
N VAL A 630 -3.73 -2.16 33.40
CA VAL A 630 -2.51 -2.60 34.10
C VAL A 630 -1.48 -3.11 33.10
N ARG A 631 -0.38 -2.38 32.94
CA ARG A 631 0.69 -2.68 31.96
C ARG A 631 1.27 -4.07 32.14
N ASP A 632 1.59 -4.47 33.36
CA ASP A 632 2.17 -5.77 33.67
C ASP A 632 1.25 -6.93 33.26
N VAL A 633 -0.07 -6.73 33.30
CA VAL A 633 -1.06 -7.71 32.82
C VAL A 633 -0.97 -7.86 31.31
N ARG A 634 -0.92 -6.76 30.57
CA ARG A 634 -0.79 -6.80 29.10
C ARG A 634 0.46 -7.53 28.64
N ASP A 635 1.61 -7.20 29.24
CA ASP A 635 2.89 -7.81 28.88
C ASP A 635 2.90 -9.34 29.17
N LYS A 636 2.25 -9.78 30.25
CA LYS A 636 2.12 -11.20 30.59
C LYS A 636 1.15 -11.94 29.67
N VAL A 637 0.05 -11.31 29.30
CA VAL A 637 -0.93 -11.87 28.35
C VAL A 637 -0.30 -12.04 26.97
N ASP A 638 0.47 -11.05 26.48
CA ASP A 638 1.19 -11.16 25.23
C ASP A 638 2.27 -12.26 25.27
N GLY A 639 2.99 -12.42 26.40
CA GLY A 639 3.93 -13.51 26.60
C GLY A 639 3.28 -14.89 26.53
N GLN A 640 2.15 -15.08 27.21
CA GLN A 640 1.40 -16.33 27.18
C GLN A 640 0.81 -16.63 25.81
N ALA A 641 0.31 -15.60 25.09
CA ALA A 641 -0.16 -15.75 23.73
C ALA A 641 0.94 -16.30 22.81
N LYS A 642 2.17 -15.78 22.96
CA LYS A 642 3.32 -16.25 22.18
C LYS A 642 3.65 -17.74 22.47
N GLU A 643 3.69 -18.14 23.73
CA GLU A 643 3.91 -19.53 24.11
C GLU A 643 2.88 -20.48 23.48
N ILE A 644 1.58 -20.12 23.55
CA ILE A 644 0.51 -20.92 22.94
C ILE A 644 0.65 -20.99 21.41
N VAL A 645 1.05 -19.89 20.74
CA VAL A 645 1.28 -19.90 19.29
C VAL A 645 2.41 -20.84 18.93
N ASP A 646 3.53 -20.78 19.64
CA ASP A 646 4.70 -21.61 19.38
C ASP A 646 4.37 -23.12 19.56
N GLU A 647 3.60 -23.48 20.59
CA GLU A 647 3.10 -24.84 20.82
C GLU A 647 2.19 -25.32 19.69
N LEU A 648 1.14 -24.54 19.38
CA LEU A 648 0.17 -24.91 18.33
C LEU A 648 0.81 -25.05 16.95
N LEU A 649 1.75 -24.16 16.60
CA LEU A 649 2.47 -24.23 15.32
C LEU A 649 3.43 -25.44 15.26
N ALA A 650 4.09 -25.78 16.38
CA ALA A 650 4.97 -26.95 16.45
C ALA A 650 4.17 -28.26 16.26
N GLU A 651 3.02 -28.40 16.94
CA GLU A 651 2.14 -29.57 16.83
C GLU A 651 1.51 -29.69 15.44
N ALA A 652 1.08 -28.57 14.85
CA ALA A 652 0.36 -28.55 13.57
C ALA A 652 1.27 -28.57 12.34
N ARG A 653 2.60 -28.45 12.47
CA ARG A 653 3.56 -28.25 11.38
C ARG A 653 3.37 -29.21 10.20
N VAL A 654 3.30 -30.52 10.48
CA VAL A 654 3.18 -31.55 9.42
C VAL A 654 1.82 -31.47 8.73
N ALA A 655 0.74 -31.22 9.49
CA ALA A 655 -0.60 -31.12 8.95
C ALA A 655 -0.77 -29.87 8.06
N ILE A 656 -0.19 -28.74 8.46
CA ILE A 656 -0.20 -27.48 7.68
C ILE A 656 0.52 -27.70 6.33
N ARG A 657 1.66 -28.39 6.31
CA ARG A 657 2.37 -28.74 5.05
C ARG A 657 1.53 -29.57 4.09
N GLY A 658 0.61 -30.38 4.59
CA GLY A 658 -0.30 -31.18 3.78
C GLY A 658 -1.48 -30.43 3.18
N LEU A 659 -1.69 -29.17 3.53
CA LEU A 659 -2.78 -28.34 3.00
C LEU A 659 -2.48 -27.82 1.59
N SER A 660 -3.52 -27.28 0.92
CA SER A 660 -3.33 -26.57 -0.35
C SER A 660 -2.46 -25.32 -0.17
N ASP A 661 -1.83 -24.83 -1.25
CA ASP A 661 -0.94 -23.67 -1.19
C ASP A 661 -1.67 -22.42 -0.71
N GLU A 662 -2.93 -22.26 -1.11
CA GLU A 662 -3.74 -21.14 -0.71
C GLU A 662 -3.97 -21.18 0.82
N ARG A 663 -4.20 -22.38 1.39
CA ARG A 663 -4.36 -22.53 2.85
C ARG A 663 -3.05 -22.34 3.60
N GLN A 664 -1.95 -22.85 3.09
CA GLN A 664 -0.62 -22.59 3.68
C GLN A 664 -0.32 -21.08 3.71
N GLY A 665 -0.71 -20.31 2.67
CA GLY A 665 -0.59 -18.85 2.65
C GLY A 665 -1.33 -18.15 3.79
N VAL A 666 -2.48 -18.68 4.21
CA VAL A 666 -3.20 -18.18 5.38
C VAL A 666 -2.37 -18.33 6.66
N TYR A 667 -1.73 -19.48 6.85
CA TYR A 667 -0.86 -19.70 8.02
C TYR A 667 0.38 -18.79 8.00
N GLU A 668 0.92 -18.46 6.83
CA GLU A 668 2.01 -17.48 6.70
C GLU A 668 1.55 -16.08 7.10
N GLU A 669 0.37 -15.64 6.66
CA GLU A 669 -0.22 -14.38 7.10
C GLU A 669 -0.41 -14.36 8.64
N ILE A 670 -0.87 -15.47 9.23
CA ILE A 670 -1.01 -15.60 10.70
C ILE A 670 0.36 -15.52 11.39
N LYS A 671 1.39 -16.19 10.86
CA LYS A 671 2.75 -16.12 11.40
C LYS A 671 3.31 -14.69 11.35
N SER A 672 2.99 -13.91 10.32
CA SER A 672 3.42 -12.51 10.23
C SER A 672 2.83 -11.59 11.31
N LEU A 673 1.80 -12.02 12.04
CA LEU A 673 1.24 -11.29 13.20
C LEU A 673 2.11 -11.39 14.46
N ALA A 674 3.22 -12.10 14.44
CA ALA A 674 4.19 -12.15 15.54
C ALA A 674 4.89 -10.78 15.76
N VAL A 675 5.50 -10.60 16.91
CA VAL A 675 6.30 -9.39 17.24
C VAL A 675 7.74 -9.50 16.70
N GLU A 676 8.26 -10.71 16.63
CA GLU A 676 9.61 -11.05 16.15
C GLU A 676 9.52 -11.80 14.82
N PRO A 677 10.56 -11.77 13.97
CA PRO A 677 10.60 -12.55 12.75
C PRO A 677 10.34 -14.04 13.02
N GLN A 678 9.53 -14.63 12.16
CA GLN A 678 9.17 -16.05 12.28
C GLN A 678 9.78 -16.85 11.14
N ARG A 679 10.34 -18.03 11.47
CA ARG A 679 10.72 -19.01 10.45
C ARG A 679 9.46 -19.62 9.85
N THR A 680 9.40 -19.64 8.52
CA THR A 680 8.37 -20.36 7.78
C THR A 680 9.01 -21.22 6.69
N GLU A 681 8.20 -22.01 6.02
CA GLU A 681 8.69 -22.91 4.98
C GLU A 681 8.66 -22.21 3.64
N LEU A 682 9.73 -22.37 2.88
CA LEU A 682 9.81 -21.88 1.52
C LEU A 682 9.06 -22.87 0.62
N ARG A 683 8.16 -22.38 -0.24
CA ARG A 683 7.43 -23.25 -1.16
C ARG A 683 8.24 -23.51 -2.42
N ARG A 684 8.12 -24.71 -2.96
CA ARG A 684 8.70 -25.01 -4.27
C ARG A 684 8.01 -24.16 -5.34
N PRO A 685 8.74 -23.46 -6.19
CA PRO A 685 8.16 -22.70 -7.29
C PRO A 685 7.46 -23.64 -8.27
N ARG A 686 6.27 -23.25 -8.78
CA ARG A 686 5.46 -24.11 -9.66
C ARG A 686 5.37 -23.57 -11.08
N ILE A 687 5.09 -22.29 -11.19
CA ILE A 687 5.00 -21.56 -12.46
C ILE A 687 5.65 -20.23 -12.26
N ARG A 688 6.63 -19.92 -13.08
CA ARG A 688 7.29 -18.62 -13.09
C ARG A 688 7.24 -18.03 -14.47
N THR A 689 6.79 -16.81 -14.64
CA THR A 689 6.77 -16.14 -15.93
C THR A 689 8.02 -15.28 -16.10
N GLU A 690 8.81 -15.54 -17.15
CA GLU A 690 9.99 -14.76 -17.52
C GLU A 690 9.89 -14.24 -18.95
N ASP A 691 10.67 -13.18 -19.24
CA ASP A 691 10.70 -12.56 -20.57
C ASP A 691 11.74 -13.21 -21.45
N PHE A 692 11.33 -13.61 -22.67
CA PHE A 692 12.21 -14.15 -23.71
C PHE A 692 12.50 -13.11 -24.81
N ALA A 693 12.32 -11.83 -24.49
CA ALA A 693 12.74 -10.70 -25.30
C ALA A 693 13.78 -9.85 -24.56
N ASP A 694 14.67 -9.19 -25.33
CA ASP A 694 15.58 -8.17 -24.82
C ASP A 694 14.84 -6.84 -24.56
N ALA A 695 15.54 -5.83 -24.03
CA ALA A 695 14.98 -4.52 -23.74
C ALA A 695 14.42 -3.76 -24.98
N ASP A 696 14.82 -4.16 -26.17
CA ASP A 696 14.35 -3.60 -27.45
C ASP A 696 13.24 -4.46 -28.09
N GLY A 697 12.83 -5.54 -27.43
CA GLY A 697 11.77 -6.45 -27.85
C GLY A 697 12.20 -7.52 -28.85
N ASN A 698 13.51 -7.71 -29.09
CA ASN A 698 13.99 -8.78 -29.97
C ASN A 698 14.04 -10.11 -29.21
N GLN A 699 13.80 -11.21 -29.90
CA GLN A 699 13.97 -12.54 -29.31
C GLN A 699 15.41 -12.77 -28.87
N ILE A 700 15.57 -13.33 -27.67
CA ILE A 700 16.89 -13.65 -27.12
C ILE A 700 17.59 -14.77 -27.90
N THR A 701 18.92 -14.73 -27.88
CA THR A 701 19.78 -15.77 -28.48
C THR A 701 20.06 -16.87 -27.45
N PHE A 702 20.64 -17.98 -27.92
CA PHE A 702 21.10 -19.05 -27.01
C PHE A 702 22.15 -18.57 -25.99
N ALA A 703 22.94 -17.56 -26.32
CA ALA A 703 23.94 -16.97 -25.42
C ALA A 703 23.33 -16.21 -24.24
N ASP A 704 22.05 -15.84 -24.33
CA ASP A 704 21.30 -15.14 -23.29
C ASP A 704 20.49 -16.09 -22.40
N GLN A 705 20.78 -17.39 -22.45
CA GLN A 705 20.12 -18.43 -21.69
C GLN A 705 21.18 -19.24 -20.93
N ILE A 706 20.77 -19.90 -19.84
CA ILE A 706 21.63 -20.74 -19.02
C ILE A 706 20.86 -21.95 -18.45
N ASP A 707 21.55 -23.02 -18.20
CA ASP A 707 20.99 -24.25 -17.61
C ASP A 707 21.00 -24.27 -16.06
N LYS A 708 20.61 -25.39 -15.50
CA LYS A 708 20.61 -25.69 -14.05
C LYS A 708 19.79 -24.76 -13.17
N HIS A 709 18.99 -23.83 -13.72
CA HIS A 709 18.03 -23.09 -12.90
C HIS A 709 16.88 -24.02 -12.48
N LEU A 710 16.34 -23.82 -11.24
CA LEU A 710 15.27 -24.64 -10.70
C LEU A 710 13.98 -24.59 -11.53
N MET A 711 13.78 -23.50 -12.28
CA MET A 711 12.70 -23.35 -13.24
C MET A 711 13.29 -23.24 -14.65
N SER A 712 12.66 -23.88 -15.63
CA SER A 712 13.13 -23.86 -17.02
C SER A 712 11.99 -23.92 -18.03
N ASP A 713 12.33 -23.62 -19.29
CA ASP A 713 11.49 -23.97 -20.42
C ASP A 713 11.51 -25.50 -20.67
N GLU A 714 10.83 -25.97 -21.72
CA GLU A 714 10.77 -27.37 -22.09
C GLU A 714 12.13 -27.97 -22.47
N GLN A 715 13.12 -27.15 -22.83
CA GLN A 715 14.47 -27.55 -23.19
C GLN A 715 15.46 -27.52 -22.00
N GLY A 716 15.06 -27.04 -20.85
CA GLY A 716 15.90 -26.94 -19.66
C GLY A 716 16.64 -25.60 -19.50
N TRP A 717 16.25 -24.56 -20.24
CA TRP A 717 16.90 -23.25 -20.24
C TRP A 717 16.14 -22.22 -19.44
N PHE A 718 16.89 -21.29 -18.85
CA PHE A 718 16.41 -20.10 -18.15
C PHE A 718 16.95 -18.84 -18.85
N PRO A 719 16.12 -17.79 -19.14
CA PRO A 719 16.56 -16.57 -19.77
C PRO A 719 17.28 -15.66 -18.78
N LEU A 720 18.37 -15.00 -19.23
CA LEU A 720 19.13 -14.04 -18.43
C LEU A 720 18.69 -12.59 -18.67
N THR A 721 17.58 -12.36 -19.35
CA THR A 721 17.06 -11.04 -19.73
C THR A 721 16.77 -10.11 -18.57
N SER A 722 16.34 -10.67 -17.45
CA SER A 722 16.03 -9.94 -16.20
C SER A 722 17.27 -9.55 -15.39
N LEU A 723 18.47 -10.02 -15.78
CA LEU A 723 19.72 -9.79 -15.05
C LEU A 723 20.54 -8.66 -15.72
N ASN A 724 21.15 -7.83 -14.88
CA ASN A 724 22.15 -6.89 -15.36
C ASN A 724 23.46 -7.61 -15.74
N GLU A 725 24.40 -6.92 -16.42
CA GLU A 725 25.63 -7.54 -16.92
C GLU A 725 26.53 -8.08 -15.81
N TRP A 726 26.50 -7.47 -14.65
CA TRP A 726 27.26 -7.91 -13.48
C TRP A 726 26.67 -9.21 -12.89
N GLU A 727 25.34 -9.26 -12.71
CA GLU A 727 24.62 -10.46 -12.26
C GLU A 727 24.82 -11.63 -13.25
N LYS A 728 24.77 -11.37 -14.57
CA LYS A 728 25.06 -12.38 -15.60
C LYS A 728 26.46 -12.99 -15.44
N GLN A 729 27.47 -12.17 -15.13
CA GLN A 729 28.84 -12.65 -14.89
C GLN A 729 28.91 -13.56 -13.65
N VAL A 730 28.23 -13.19 -12.55
CA VAL A 730 28.16 -14.02 -11.33
C VAL A 730 27.51 -15.35 -11.64
N VAL A 731 26.33 -15.34 -12.27
CA VAL A 731 25.59 -16.58 -12.58
C VAL A 731 26.41 -17.51 -13.50
N ARG A 732 26.97 -16.97 -14.59
CA ARG A 732 27.80 -17.76 -15.52
C ARG A 732 29.02 -18.39 -14.83
N LYS A 733 29.65 -17.66 -13.91
CA LYS A 733 30.80 -18.15 -13.16
C LYS A 733 30.43 -19.24 -12.16
N GLU A 734 29.37 -19.03 -11.40
CA GLU A 734 28.91 -20.02 -10.41
C GLU A 734 28.36 -21.29 -11.05
N VAL A 735 27.61 -21.19 -12.14
CA VAL A 735 27.06 -22.35 -12.86
C VAL A 735 28.15 -23.16 -13.56
N ALA A 736 29.25 -22.53 -13.98
CA ALA A 736 30.41 -23.20 -14.55
C ALA A 736 31.23 -24.00 -13.53
N ARG A 737 31.00 -23.83 -12.23
CA ARG A 737 31.67 -24.64 -11.19
C ARG A 737 31.23 -26.11 -11.30
N ILE A 738 32.20 -27.00 -11.13
CA ILE A 738 31.97 -28.45 -11.27
C ILE A 738 31.02 -28.99 -10.19
N ASP A 739 30.99 -28.34 -9.03
CA ASP A 739 30.17 -28.71 -7.88
C ASP A 739 28.77 -28.07 -7.92
N CYS A 740 28.46 -27.17 -8.86
CA CYS A 740 27.15 -26.58 -8.99
C CYS A 740 26.15 -27.56 -9.63
N VAL A 741 25.13 -27.97 -8.88
CA VAL A 741 24.07 -28.89 -9.32
C VAL A 741 22.71 -28.21 -9.54
N GLY A 742 22.56 -26.97 -9.12
CA GLY A 742 21.36 -26.18 -9.32
C GLY A 742 21.53 -24.73 -8.85
N TRP A 743 20.67 -23.85 -9.34
CA TRP A 743 20.63 -22.47 -8.87
C TRP A 743 19.22 -21.87 -9.01
N TYR A 744 18.98 -20.80 -8.27
CA TYR A 744 17.71 -20.10 -8.30
C TYR A 744 17.92 -18.58 -8.24
N ARG A 745 17.25 -17.85 -9.17
CA ARG A 745 17.10 -16.42 -9.07
C ARG A 745 15.99 -16.13 -8.07
N ASN A 746 16.36 -15.75 -6.87
CA ASN A 746 15.41 -15.45 -5.82
C ASN A 746 14.59 -14.19 -6.19
N PRO A 747 13.25 -14.19 -6.08
CA PRO A 747 12.46 -12.98 -6.28
C PRO A 747 12.86 -11.89 -5.28
N SER A 748 13.01 -10.65 -5.76
CA SER A 748 13.39 -9.49 -4.93
C SER A 748 12.28 -8.98 -4.01
N VAL A 749 11.15 -9.66 -3.99
CA VAL A 749 9.94 -9.29 -3.24
C VAL A 749 9.43 -10.50 -2.47
N SER A 750 8.71 -10.27 -1.37
CA SER A 750 8.11 -11.38 -0.61
C SER A 750 7.14 -12.17 -1.48
N ALA A 751 7.52 -13.37 -1.83
CA ALA A 751 6.73 -14.36 -2.56
C ALA A 751 6.86 -15.72 -1.86
N ALA A 752 5.95 -16.64 -2.15
CA ALA A 752 5.95 -17.95 -1.51
C ALA A 752 7.23 -18.79 -1.77
N ASP A 753 7.91 -18.50 -2.87
CA ASP A 753 9.17 -19.10 -3.34
C ASP A 753 10.37 -18.14 -3.24
N SER A 754 10.27 -17.06 -2.45
CA SER A 754 11.35 -16.10 -2.22
C SER A 754 11.97 -16.28 -0.85
N LEU A 755 13.23 -16.69 -0.80
CA LEU A 755 13.99 -16.77 0.46
C LEU A 755 14.12 -15.36 1.05
N GLY A 756 13.60 -15.18 2.27
CA GLY A 756 13.67 -13.92 3.02
C GLY A 756 14.63 -14.06 4.20
N VAL A 757 15.45 -13.02 4.38
CA VAL A 757 16.26 -12.75 5.55
C VAL A 757 15.76 -11.45 6.18
N THR A 758 15.76 -11.35 7.50
CA THR A 758 15.25 -10.15 8.17
C THR A 758 16.39 -9.31 8.75
N TYR A 759 16.21 -7.98 8.75
CA TYR A 759 17.15 -7.05 9.36
C TYR A 759 16.41 -5.88 10.01
N ARG A 760 17.08 -5.16 10.91
CA ARG A 760 16.56 -3.91 11.47
C ARG A 760 17.12 -2.71 10.71
N ASP A 761 16.24 -1.84 10.23
CA ASP A 761 16.65 -0.58 9.61
C ASP A 761 17.26 0.38 10.65
N ILE A 762 17.78 1.52 10.17
CA ILE A 762 18.44 2.53 11.04
C ILE A 762 17.53 3.10 12.15
N VAL A 763 16.21 2.94 11.99
CA VAL A 763 15.20 3.39 12.96
C VAL A 763 14.75 2.24 13.87
N GLY A 764 15.27 1.03 13.66
CA GLY A 764 14.99 -0.16 14.46
C GLY A 764 13.77 -0.97 14.02
N ASN A 765 13.18 -0.69 12.86
CA ASN A 765 12.06 -1.46 12.32
C ASN A 765 12.54 -2.71 11.58
N TRP A 766 11.81 -3.80 11.72
CA TRP A 766 12.05 -5.00 10.94
C TRP A 766 11.79 -4.78 9.45
N ARG A 767 12.70 -5.30 8.60
CA ARG A 767 12.65 -5.28 7.14
C ARG A 767 13.03 -6.65 6.58
N ALA A 768 12.58 -6.94 5.37
CA ALA A 768 12.99 -8.11 4.62
C ALA A 768 14.14 -7.76 3.66
N LEU A 769 15.12 -8.65 3.59
CA LEU A 769 16.12 -8.74 2.54
C LEU A 769 15.89 -10.04 1.79
N HIS A 770 15.85 -9.98 0.47
CA HIS A 770 15.74 -11.15 -0.41
C HIS A 770 17.06 -11.28 -1.18
N PRO A 771 17.99 -12.17 -0.76
CA PRO A 771 19.25 -12.35 -1.45
C PRO A 771 19.03 -12.73 -2.92
N ASP A 772 19.84 -12.20 -3.82
CA ASP A 772 19.61 -12.33 -5.26
C ASP A 772 19.71 -13.75 -5.78
N PHE A 773 20.70 -14.52 -5.32
CA PHE A 773 20.96 -15.86 -5.85
C PHE A 773 21.13 -16.92 -4.76
N ILE A 774 20.56 -18.07 -5.00
CA ILE A 774 20.78 -19.29 -4.23
C ILE A 774 21.39 -20.32 -5.17
N PHE A 775 22.59 -20.81 -4.86
CA PHE A 775 23.26 -21.89 -5.58
C PHE A 775 23.25 -23.17 -4.73
N PHE A 776 23.20 -24.29 -5.37
CA PHE A 776 23.25 -25.60 -4.73
C PHE A 776 24.51 -26.31 -5.18
N ASN A 777 25.40 -26.62 -4.22
CA ASN A 777 26.70 -27.21 -4.47
C ASN A 777 26.78 -28.63 -3.88
N GLU A 778 27.27 -29.60 -4.65
CA GLU A 778 27.51 -30.94 -4.17
C GLU A 778 28.89 -30.99 -3.54
N ILE A 779 28.94 -31.10 -2.21
CA ILE A 779 30.17 -31.14 -1.40
C ILE A 779 30.25 -32.47 -0.68
N ASN A 780 31.26 -33.30 -1.01
CA ASN A 780 31.44 -34.62 -0.43
C ASN A 780 30.20 -35.53 -0.52
N GLY A 781 29.45 -35.44 -1.63
CA GLY A 781 28.25 -36.26 -1.85
C GLY A 781 27.00 -35.74 -1.17
N GLN A 782 27.03 -34.56 -0.59
CA GLN A 782 25.89 -33.88 0.00
C GLN A 782 25.62 -32.55 -0.71
N VAL A 783 24.37 -32.24 -1.03
CA VAL A 783 23.98 -30.95 -1.57
C VAL A 783 23.87 -29.95 -0.43
N LYS A 784 24.55 -28.80 -0.56
CA LYS A 784 24.47 -27.67 0.38
C LYS A 784 24.12 -26.37 -0.34
N PRO A 785 23.28 -25.51 0.24
CA PRO A 785 22.93 -24.23 -0.34
C PRO A 785 24.05 -23.20 -0.14
N SER A 786 24.15 -22.27 -1.07
CA SER A 786 25.02 -21.08 -1.00
C SER A 786 24.21 -19.84 -1.34
N ILE A 787 24.31 -18.80 -0.53
CA ILE A 787 23.78 -17.47 -0.84
C ILE A 787 24.91 -16.65 -1.47
N VAL A 788 24.68 -16.11 -2.65
CA VAL A 788 25.58 -15.16 -3.32
C VAL A 788 24.75 -13.94 -3.69
N ASP A 789 25.00 -12.82 -2.98
CA ASP A 789 24.20 -11.62 -3.05
C ASP A 789 24.98 -10.43 -3.59
N PRO A 790 24.86 -10.13 -4.91
CA PRO A 790 25.43 -8.93 -5.52
C PRO A 790 24.69 -7.67 -5.01
N HIS A 791 25.37 -6.87 -4.17
CA HIS A 791 24.70 -5.73 -3.53
C HIS A 791 25.34 -4.39 -3.91
N GLY A 792 24.51 -3.38 -4.19
CA GLY A 792 24.97 -2.02 -4.41
C GLY A 792 25.47 -1.38 -3.10
N HIS A 793 26.78 -1.19 -2.95
CA HIS A 793 27.40 -0.59 -1.76
C HIS A 793 27.09 0.92 -1.57
N HIS A 794 26.44 1.53 -2.55
CA HIS A 794 26.06 2.97 -2.54
C HIS A 794 24.74 3.26 -1.83
N LEU A 795 23.99 2.23 -1.45
CA LEU A 795 22.69 2.41 -0.80
C LEU A 795 22.88 2.75 0.69
N ASP A 796 22.09 3.69 1.20
CA ASP A 796 22.14 4.15 2.59
C ASP A 796 21.90 3.02 3.61
N ASP A 797 21.21 1.96 3.22
CA ASP A 797 20.87 0.79 4.05
C ASP A 797 21.82 -0.42 3.84
N ALA A 798 22.86 -0.28 3.01
CA ALA A 798 23.75 -1.41 2.67
C ALA A 798 24.41 -2.04 3.92
N VAL A 799 24.88 -1.22 4.86
CA VAL A 799 25.55 -1.73 6.08
C VAL A 799 24.57 -2.49 6.99
N VAL A 800 23.35 -1.97 7.19
CA VAL A 800 22.35 -2.65 8.06
C VAL A 800 21.83 -3.95 7.44
N LYS A 801 21.79 -4.05 6.12
CA LYS A 801 21.50 -5.30 5.40
C LYS A 801 22.60 -6.35 5.61
N LEU A 802 23.87 -5.94 5.53
CA LEU A 802 25.02 -6.81 5.86
C LEU A 802 24.95 -7.30 7.31
N VAL A 803 24.52 -6.46 8.25
CA VAL A 803 24.28 -6.88 9.66
C VAL A 803 23.19 -7.93 9.74
N GLY A 804 22.06 -7.73 9.03
CA GLY A 804 21.00 -8.74 8.97
C GLY A 804 21.47 -10.10 8.44
N LEU A 805 22.27 -10.10 7.37
CA LEU A 805 22.90 -11.32 6.88
C LEU A 805 23.87 -11.94 7.91
N ALA A 806 24.65 -11.11 8.62
CA ALA A 806 25.54 -11.60 9.67
C ALA A 806 24.78 -12.22 10.86
N GLU A 807 23.65 -11.67 11.25
CA GLU A 807 22.75 -12.22 12.29
C GLU A 807 22.10 -13.54 11.82
N TYR A 808 21.69 -13.58 10.55
CA TYR A 808 21.16 -14.79 9.93
C TYR A 808 22.21 -15.93 9.93
N VAL A 809 23.46 -15.60 9.62
CA VAL A 809 24.58 -16.57 9.67
C VAL A 809 24.82 -17.09 11.09
N ASP A 810 24.70 -16.27 12.13
CA ASP A 810 24.91 -16.74 13.50
C ASP A 810 23.91 -17.84 13.89
N THR A 811 22.70 -17.79 13.31
CA THR A 811 21.65 -18.77 13.61
C THR A 811 21.67 -19.96 12.66
N TYR A 812 21.88 -19.72 11.36
CA TYR A 812 21.67 -20.71 10.30
C TYR A 812 22.92 -21.00 9.44
N GLY A 813 24.04 -20.34 9.70
CA GLY A 813 25.26 -20.47 8.85
C GLY A 813 25.79 -21.90 8.70
N GLY A 814 25.51 -22.79 9.67
CA GLY A 814 25.91 -24.22 9.60
C GLY A 814 25.21 -25.00 8.49
N ASP A 815 24.04 -24.56 8.05
CA ASP A 815 23.25 -25.20 7.00
C ASP A 815 23.77 -24.85 5.59
N PHE A 816 24.61 -23.80 5.45
CA PHE A 816 25.09 -23.27 4.19
C PHE A 816 26.54 -23.67 3.91
N HIS A 817 26.86 -23.83 2.63
CA HIS A 817 28.24 -23.94 2.15
C HIS A 817 28.93 -22.57 2.10
N ARG A 818 28.25 -21.53 1.60
CA ARG A 818 28.72 -20.14 1.52
C ARG A 818 27.56 -19.17 1.77
N ILE A 819 27.86 -18.04 2.40
CA ILE A 819 26.99 -16.86 2.45
C ILE A 819 27.89 -15.66 2.16
N GLU A 820 27.76 -15.14 0.96
CA GLU A 820 28.66 -14.14 0.38
C GLU A 820 27.90 -12.93 -0.13
N SER A 821 28.36 -11.75 0.23
CA SER A 821 27.89 -10.50 -0.36
C SER A 821 28.97 -9.92 -1.28
N LEU A 822 28.55 -9.55 -2.50
CA LEU A 822 29.44 -9.06 -3.55
C LEU A 822 29.22 -7.58 -3.86
N ALA A 823 30.29 -6.85 -4.13
CA ALA A 823 30.23 -5.48 -4.61
C ALA A 823 31.30 -5.19 -5.69
N ASP A 824 30.99 -4.27 -6.58
CA ASP A 824 32.01 -3.70 -7.47
C ASP A 824 32.80 -2.65 -6.71
N VAL A 825 34.09 -2.89 -6.52
CA VAL A 825 35.02 -1.95 -5.92
C VAL A 825 36.04 -1.55 -6.97
N ASN A 826 35.86 -0.38 -7.55
CA ASN A 826 36.78 0.18 -8.61
C ASN A 826 36.91 -0.75 -9.84
N GLY A 827 35.85 -1.37 -10.30
CA GLY A 827 35.85 -2.29 -11.45
C GLY A 827 36.32 -3.71 -11.10
N LEU A 828 36.54 -4.01 -9.83
CA LEU A 828 36.90 -5.34 -9.34
C LEU A 828 35.75 -5.91 -8.49
N MET A 829 35.26 -7.08 -8.88
CA MET A 829 34.28 -7.82 -8.10
C MET A 829 34.91 -8.31 -6.80
N THR A 830 34.43 -7.81 -5.68
CA THR A 830 34.95 -8.05 -4.34
C THR A 830 33.89 -8.74 -3.48
N VAL A 831 34.29 -9.75 -2.74
CA VAL A 831 33.39 -10.57 -1.92
C VAL A 831 33.69 -10.40 -0.44
N LEU A 832 32.63 -10.25 0.38
CA LEU A 832 32.64 -10.43 1.83
C LEU A 832 32.11 -11.82 2.15
N ASP A 833 32.95 -12.67 2.73
CA ASP A 833 32.58 -14.00 3.21
C ASP A 833 31.97 -13.87 4.63
N LEU A 834 30.66 -13.98 4.72
CA LEU A 834 29.95 -13.83 6.00
C LEU A 834 30.01 -15.10 6.87
N LEU A 835 30.50 -16.23 6.38
CA LEU A 835 30.81 -17.38 7.23
C LEU A 835 32.08 -17.16 8.07
N ASP A 836 32.94 -16.19 7.67
CA ASP A 836 34.10 -15.78 8.46
C ASP A 836 33.67 -14.96 9.68
N PRO A 837 33.90 -15.44 10.94
CA PRO A 837 33.52 -14.69 12.14
C PRO A 837 34.20 -13.32 12.25
N ALA A 838 35.41 -13.16 11.70
CA ALA A 838 36.13 -11.89 11.73
C ALA A 838 35.41 -10.85 10.84
N VAL A 839 34.96 -11.26 9.65
CA VAL A 839 34.18 -10.39 8.76
C VAL A 839 32.86 -9.97 9.41
N ARG A 840 32.12 -10.91 10.03
CA ARG A 840 30.87 -10.56 10.75
C ARG A 840 31.10 -9.58 11.89
N ALA A 841 32.18 -9.72 12.65
CA ALA A 841 32.54 -8.78 13.72
C ALA A 841 32.75 -7.36 13.17
N GLU A 842 33.47 -7.23 12.05
CA GLU A 842 33.71 -5.95 11.41
C GLU A 842 32.44 -5.33 10.78
N VAL A 843 31.55 -6.14 10.23
CA VAL A 843 30.24 -5.68 9.74
C VAL A 843 29.42 -5.06 10.88
N ARG A 844 29.38 -5.67 12.06
CA ARG A 844 28.69 -5.11 13.24
C ARG A 844 29.38 -3.84 13.76
N ASN A 845 30.71 -3.82 13.78
CA ASN A 845 31.48 -2.64 14.20
C ASN A 845 31.21 -1.45 13.27
N ALA A 846 31.02 -1.67 11.98
CA ALA A 846 30.79 -0.62 10.99
C ALA A 846 29.56 0.23 11.29
N VAL A 847 28.45 -0.37 11.76
CA VAL A 847 27.25 0.37 12.18
C VAL A 847 27.55 1.28 13.36
N ARG A 848 28.26 0.75 14.36
CA ARG A 848 28.61 1.53 15.56
C ARG A 848 29.58 2.68 15.25
N ASP A 849 30.52 2.42 14.34
CA ASP A 849 31.60 3.35 14.01
C ASP A 849 31.24 4.29 12.85
N GLY A 850 30.04 4.16 12.25
CA GLY A 850 29.55 4.95 11.12
C GLY A 850 30.34 4.72 9.81
N ARG A 851 30.95 3.52 9.63
CA ARG A 851 31.69 3.16 8.41
C ARG A 851 30.72 2.77 7.29
N SER A 852 31.05 3.10 6.06
CA SER A 852 30.29 2.74 4.88
C SER A 852 30.49 1.26 4.47
N ALA A 853 29.55 0.72 3.70
CA ALA A 853 29.71 -0.61 3.11
C ALA A 853 30.94 -0.68 2.18
N LEU A 854 31.22 0.38 1.43
CA LEU A 854 32.39 0.44 0.56
C LEU A 854 33.70 0.24 1.34
N GLU A 855 33.85 0.88 2.51
CA GLU A 855 35.02 0.71 3.36
C GLU A 855 35.19 -0.73 3.86
N LEU A 856 34.10 -1.42 4.15
CA LEU A 856 34.12 -2.85 4.53
C LEU A 856 34.66 -3.72 3.39
N TYR A 857 34.16 -3.52 2.16
CA TYR A 857 34.65 -4.27 1.00
C TYR A 857 36.12 -3.96 0.68
N GLN A 858 36.57 -2.72 0.84
CA GLN A 858 37.98 -2.33 0.61
C GLN A 858 38.92 -2.93 1.63
N THR A 859 38.51 -3.05 2.90
CA THR A 859 39.40 -3.47 4.00
C THR A 859 39.35 -4.98 4.28
N HIS A 860 38.19 -5.60 4.12
CA HIS A 860 37.95 -7.01 4.48
C HIS A 860 37.52 -7.89 3.29
N GLY A 861 37.24 -7.26 2.15
CA GLY A 861 36.84 -7.98 0.95
C GLY A 861 38.02 -8.72 0.29
N LYS A 862 37.70 -9.84 -0.32
CA LYS A 862 38.61 -10.63 -1.16
C LYS A 862 38.20 -10.50 -2.61
N LYS A 863 39.13 -10.69 -3.53
CA LYS A 863 38.79 -10.75 -4.96
C LYS A 863 37.86 -11.95 -5.18
N TYR A 864 36.73 -11.71 -5.83
CA TYR A 864 35.83 -12.79 -6.21
C TYR A 864 36.50 -13.68 -7.27
N ALA A 865 36.88 -14.89 -6.87
CA ALA A 865 37.73 -15.78 -7.66
C ALA A 865 36.96 -16.78 -8.54
#